data_2ce0fefc8659d6dfb5066e03399b5d1b
#
_entry.id   2ce0fefc8659d6dfb5066e03399b5d1b
#
_cell.length_a   1.000
_cell.length_b   1.000
_cell.length_c   1.000
_cell.angle_alpha   90.00
_cell.angle_beta   90.00
_cell.angle_gamma   90.00
#
_symmetry.space_group_name_H-M   'P 1'
#
loop_
_entity.id
_entity.type
_entity.pdbx_description
1 polymer ?
#
loop_
_entity_poly.entity_id
_entity_poly.type
_entity_poly.pdbx_seq_one_letter_code
_entity_poly.pdbx_strand_id
1 'polypeptide(L)'
;MNRILLSLLFFVFFISVKAEIINDVKLENNIRVSKESIISFGNIKLGTDYSEADINQILLDLYETSFFSDIKLKIKDNILIIDVKEKKIIQTVLIEGVKSKENTKKILKNLSLKDKSPFDKFNAEQDLTRIKDSLSRSGYYFAKVDVTIKENSNDTLDLIYNIDTGEKALIKNIKFTGDKFYKDRKLRSVIVSEENKFWKFISNKKYLDVNRIELDKRLLKNFYLNKGYYNVEIESSSAIFNDNFFELIYNINSGNKYLIKNAKLNIPLDYKPKDFLEIKKTIEKLKGRKYSLNEINKVIKEIDKISVSRLYDFIDATIEVDEIDENKLDLVFTIIESDKFFVNRINIFGNNITEEKVIRNQLEVDEGDPFNKLLHAKSINNLKALRIFADVKDEVVSIENSQQKNIKITVEEKPTGEILASAGIGNDGGTVGFSVSEKNFMGRGIGLVSSLSLSEERIKGEFTVNNPNFNYTDKSLSTSIFAIDTDKMADSGYQSGEVGFSFGTSFEQYDNLFFSPSFKTVAEKLETNSLASTSIKKQEGNYFTSTIGYAFDYDIRNQKYQTSDGFRSKFFQTLPVISDSNTITSGYFFDKYLTISETTASVGFFLKNAVGLSDDVRISERVSVPRKRLRGFKQGRIGPVDAGDDHVGGNYAAALSITTNLPYIAPTLQNFEFNYFLDFGNVWGADYRASNFDDSNFLRVSTGAGIEWWTPVGPLNLTLSHALQKKSTDEFEGFQFNIGTTF
;
A
#
# COMPACT_ATOMS: atom_id res chain seq x y z
N MET A 1 -47.18 66.70 -42.55
CA MET A 1 -47.57 66.09 -43.82
C MET A 1 -46.64 64.86 -44.04
N ASN A 2 -47.20 63.69 -44.09
CA ASN A 2 -46.69 62.44 -44.51
C ASN A 2 -45.57 61.76 -43.69
N ARG A 3 -45.98 61.00 -42.68
CA ARG A 3 -45.31 59.83 -42.20
C ARG A 3 -46.10 58.63 -42.66
N ILE A 4 -45.65 57.97 -43.73
CA ILE A 4 -46.16 56.69 -44.21
C ILE A 4 -45.17 55.63 -43.75
N LEU A 5 -45.66 54.84 -42.80
CA LEU A 5 -45.56 53.41 -42.69
C LEU A 5 -44.51 52.75 -43.60
N LEU A 6 -43.48 52.25 -42.97
CA LEU A 6 -42.73 51.09 -43.45
C LEU A 6 -42.89 49.97 -42.41
N SER A 7 -43.99 49.24 -42.50
CA SER A 7 -44.17 47.96 -41.86
C SER A 7 -43.36 46.93 -42.64
N LEU A 8 -42.12 46.70 -42.19
CA LEU A 8 -41.30 45.64 -42.74
C LEU A 8 -41.86 44.32 -42.18
N LEU A 9 -42.47 43.60 -43.10
CA LEU A 9 -42.95 42.24 -42.91
C LEU A 9 -41.73 41.35 -42.57
N PHE A 10 -41.48 41.08 -41.28
CA PHE A 10 -40.56 40.04 -40.83
C PHE A 10 -41.26 38.72 -41.13
N PHE A 11 -41.02 38.18 -42.32
CA PHE A 11 -41.35 36.80 -42.67
C PHE A 11 -40.35 35.92 -41.88
N VAL A 12 -40.75 35.57 -40.65
CA VAL A 12 -40.10 34.49 -39.92
C VAL A 12 -40.45 33.22 -40.72
N PHE A 13 -39.51 32.78 -41.51
CA PHE A 13 -39.53 31.40 -42.01
C PHE A 13 -39.44 30.49 -40.76
N PHE A 14 -40.59 30.10 -40.26
CA PHE A 14 -40.69 28.88 -39.46
C PHE A 14 -40.29 27.74 -40.43
N ILE A 15 -39.03 27.32 -40.38
CA ILE A 15 -38.65 26.01 -40.86
C ILE A 15 -39.41 25.11 -39.88
N SER A 16 -40.56 24.62 -40.30
CA SER A 16 -41.25 23.52 -39.60
C SER A 16 -40.32 22.31 -39.69
N VAL A 17 -39.59 22.05 -38.60
CA VAL A 17 -38.93 20.76 -38.40
C VAL A 17 -40.06 19.74 -38.42
N LYS A 18 -40.26 19.04 -39.53
CA LYS A 18 -41.22 17.93 -39.61
C LYS A 18 -40.65 16.83 -38.73
N ALA A 19 -41.21 16.65 -37.55
CA ALA A 19 -41.03 15.43 -36.79
C ALA A 19 -41.80 14.32 -37.57
N GLU A 20 -41.16 13.19 -37.77
CA GLU A 20 -41.78 12.04 -38.48
C GLU A 20 -41.98 10.91 -37.47
N ILE A 21 -43.20 10.36 -37.38
CA ILE A 21 -43.53 9.26 -36.51
C ILE A 21 -42.89 7.98 -37.09
N ILE A 22 -42.07 7.29 -36.25
CA ILE A 22 -41.48 6.01 -36.65
C ILE A 22 -42.35 4.87 -36.07
N ASN A 23 -43.05 4.15 -37.00
CA ASN A 23 -43.90 3.03 -36.62
C ASN A 23 -43.19 1.68 -36.71
N ASP A 24 -42.20 1.55 -37.56
CA ASP A 24 -41.40 0.34 -37.75
C ASP A 24 -39.95 0.67 -38.13
N VAL A 25 -39.07 -0.29 -37.94
CA VAL A 25 -37.66 -0.23 -38.33
C VAL A 25 -37.39 -1.32 -39.33
N LYS A 26 -36.85 -0.97 -40.51
CA LYS A 26 -36.38 -1.91 -41.53
C LYS A 26 -34.85 -1.88 -41.54
N LEU A 27 -34.23 -3.06 -41.45
CA LEU A 27 -32.77 -3.20 -41.58
C LEU A 27 -32.41 -3.60 -43.02
N GLU A 28 -31.29 -3.06 -43.47
CA GLU A 28 -30.69 -3.43 -44.73
C GLU A 28 -29.20 -3.74 -44.51
N ASN A 29 -28.70 -4.78 -45.20
CA ASN A 29 -27.30 -5.23 -45.16
C ASN A 29 -26.75 -5.68 -43.78
N ASN A 30 -27.61 -5.94 -42.80
CA ASN A 30 -27.19 -6.56 -41.56
C ASN A 30 -26.87 -8.04 -41.75
N ILE A 31 -25.79 -8.53 -41.12
CA ILE A 31 -25.30 -9.91 -41.25
C ILE A 31 -25.48 -10.66 -39.90
N ARG A 32 -25.05 -10.06 -38.78
CA ARG A 32 -24.98 -10.68 -37.48
C ARG A 32 -25.82 -9.96 -36.41
N VAL A 33 -25.95 -8.64 -36.54
CA VAL A 33 -26.70 -7.85 -35.57
C VAL A 33 -28.19 -7.90 -35.89
N SER A 34 -29.01 -8.34 -34.92
CA SER A 34 -30.46 -8.45 -35.11
C SER A 34 -31.16 -7.09 -35.09
N LYS A 35 -32.38 -7.02 -35.60
CA LYS A 35 -33.23 -5.83 -35.57
C LYS A 35 -33.46 -5.35 -34.14
N GLU A 36 -33.73 -6.27 -33.24
CA GLU A 36 -33.98 -6.00 -31.83
C GLU A 36 -32.75 -5.40 -31.13
N SER A 37 -31.55 -5.90 -31.49
CA SER A 37 -30.29 -5.36 -30.99
C SER A 37 -30.06 -3.92 -31.45
N ILE A 38 -30.31 -3.63 -32.74
CA ILE A 38 -30.14 -2.28 -33.30
C ILE A 38 -31.16 -1.30 -32.68
N ILE A 39 -32.42 -1.72 -32.48
CA ILE A 39 -33.45 -0.93 -31.79
C ILE A 39 -32.99 -0.62 -30.36
N SER A 40 -32.42 -1.60 -29.66
CA SER A 40 -31.92 -1.43 -28.31
C SER A 40 -30.69 -0.52 -28.27
N PHE A 41 -29.73 -0.70 -29.18
CA PHE A 41 -28.51 0.12 -29.24
C PHE A 41 -28.79 1.58 -29.58
N GLY A 42 -29.68 1.81 -30.55
CA GLY A 42 -30.11 3.16 -30.93
C GLY A 42 -31.15 3.77 -30.01
N ASN A 43 -31.55 3.09 -28.92
CA ASN A 43 -32.60 3.51 -28.00
C ASN A 43 -33.92 3.92 -28.72
N ILE A 44 -34.26 3.21 -29.78
CA ILE A 44 -35.36 3.54 -30.68
C ILE A 44 -36.71 3.11 -30.08
N LYS A 45 -37.64 4.06 -29.92
CA LYS A 45 -39.00 3.82 -29.42
C LYS A 45 -40.00 3.92 -30.60
N LEU A 46 -40.70 2.85 -30.91
CA LEU A 46 -41.72 2.85 -31.97
C LEU A 46 -42.95 3.66 -31.53
N GLY A 47 -43.59 4.34 -32.49
CA GLY A 47 -44.78 5.15 -32.26
C GLY A 47 -44.52 6.53 -31.65
N THR A 48 -43.29 7.02 -31.66
CA THR A 48 -42.90 8.34 -31.22
C THR A 48 -42.46 9.24 -32.35
N ASP A 49 -42.58 10.55 -32.15
CA ASP A 49 -42.11 11.57 -33.10
C ASP A 49 -40.58 11.74 -32.93
N TYR A 50 -39.87 11.78 -34.07
CA TYR A 50 -38.43 11.99 -34.12
C TYR A 50 -38.10 13.24 -34.90
N SER A 51 -37.34 14.15 -34.29
CA SER A 51 -36.72 15.26 -34.97
C SER A 51 -35.43 14.83 -35.68
N GLU A 52 -34.88 15.68 -36.55
CA GLU A 52 -33.56 15.45 -37.15
C GLU A 52 -32.44 15.30 -36.13
N ALA A 53 -32.53 15.99 -34.97
CA ALA A 53 -31.59 15.87 -33.90
C ALA A 53 -31.66 14.48 -33.24
N ASP A 54 -32.88 13.93 -33.06
CA ASP A 54 -33.09 12.58 -32.50
C ASP A 54 -32.54 11.51 -33.43
N ILE A 55 -32.74 11.65 -34.74
CA ILE A 55 -32.16 10.73 -35.73
C ILE A 55 -30.63 10.78 -35.72
N ASN A 56 -30.03 11.96 -35.57
CA ASN A 56 -28.59 12.09 -35.41
C ASN A 56 -28.10 11.46 -34.09
N GLN A 57 -28.89 11.53 -33.02
CA GLN A 57 -28.53 10.86 -31.79
C GLN A 57 -28.58 9.34 -31.93
N ILE A 58 -29.60 8.77 -32.59
CA ILE A 58 -29.65 7.33 -32.96
C ILE A 58 -28.38 6.93 -33.74
N LEU A 59 -27.96 7.76 -34.70
CA LEU A 59 -26.76 7.51 -35.49
C LEU A 59 -25.51 7.46 -34.59
N LEU A 60 -25.37 8.41 -33.68
CA LEU A 60 -24.26 8.46 -32.72
C LEU A 60 -24.27 7.25 -31.77
N ASP A 61 -25.41 6.91 -31.18
CA ASP A 61 -25.57 5.77 -30.28
C ASP A 61 -25.18 4.44 -30.98
N LEU A 62 -25.56 4.29 -32.23
CA LEU A 62 -25.18 3.12 -33.03
C LEU A 62 -23.67 3.08 -33.35
N TYR A 63 -23.04 4.22 -33.67
CA TYR A 63 -21.58 4.30 -33.87
C TYR A 63 -20.81 4.04 -32.60
N GLU A 64 -21.30 4.48 -31.45
CA GLU A 64 -20.66 4.24 -30.13
C GLU A 64 -20.54 2.75 -29.81
N THR A 65 -21.45 1.89 -30.32
CA THR A 65 -21.35 0.44 -30.15
C THR A 65 -20.09 -0.17 -30.77
N SER A 66 -19.44 0.58 -31.68
CA SER A 66 -18.27 0.13 -32.47
C SER A 66 -18.50 -1.09 -33.38
N PHE A 67 -19.73 -1.59 -33.53
CA PHE A 67 -20.02 -2.74 -34.39
C PHE A 67 -20.07 -2.39 -35.90
N PHE A 68 -20.29 -1.14 -36.25
CA PHE A 68 -20.55 -0.71 -37.61
C PHE A 68 -19.39 0.12 -38.18
N SER A 69 -19.10 -0.07 -39.45
CA SER A 69 -18.15 0.74 -40.23
C SER A 69 -18.81 1.89 -40.97
N ASP A 70 -20.09 1.72 -41.33
CA ASP A 70 -20.91 2.72 -41.99
C ASP A 70 -22.38 2.52 -41.61
N ILE A 71 -23.10 3.62 -41.39
CA ILE A 71 -24.51 3.61 -41.02
C ILE A 71 -25.22 4.71 -41.80
N LYS A 72 -26.31 4.38 -42.45
CA LYS A 72 -27.16 5.34 -43.14
C LYS A 72 -28.58 5.20 -42.63
N LEU A 73 -29.16 6.32 -42.21
CA LEU A 73 -30.53 6.39 -41.73
C LEU A 73 -31.38 7.14 -42.74
N LYS A 74 -32.56 6.60 -43.07
CA LYS A 74 -33.59 7.25 -43.90
C LYS A 74 -34.97 6.92 -43.35
N ILE A 75 -35.85 7.92 -43.31
CA ILE A 75 -37.25 7.69 -43.01
C ILE A 75 -38.02 7.70 -44.34
N LYS A 76 -38.84 6.70 -44.55
CA LYS A 76 -39.76 6.61 -45.65
C LYS A 76 -41.05 5.91 -45.22
N ASP A 77 -42.19 6.54 -45.50
CA ASP A 77 -43.51 6.02 -45.17
C ASP A 77 -43.67 5.60 -43.70
N ASN A 78 -43.16 6.42 -42.74
CA ASN A 78 -43.14 6.19 -41.32
C ASN A 78 -42.29 4.96 -40.88
N ILE A 79 -41.40 4.48 -41.71
CA ILE A 79 -40.47 3.38 -41.45
C ILE A 79 -39.05 3.96 -41.43
N LEU A 80 -38.30 3.74 -40.32
CA LEU A 80 -36.89 4.06 -40.25
C LEU A 80 -36.10 2.92 -40.94
N ILE A 81 -35.54 3.24 -42.08
CA ILE A 81 -34.64 2.35 -42.81
C ILE A 81 -33.24 2.58 -42.33
N ILE A 82 -32.62 1.55 -41.76
CA ILE A 82 -31.26 1.54 -41.22
C ILE A 82 -30.41 0.64 -42.11
N ASP A 83 -29.58 1.23 -42.94
CA ASP A 83 -28.61 0.51 -43.78
C ASP A 83 -27.27 0.50 -43.05
N VAL A 84 -26.77 -0.68 -42.68
CA VAL A 84 -25.59 -0.87 -41.86
C VAL A 84 -24.52 -1.67 -42.59
N LYS A 85 -23.27 -1.29 -42.42
CA LYS A 85 -22.12 -2.09 -42.78
C LYS A 85 -21.39 -2.52 -41.53
N GLU A 86 -21.52 -3.80 -41.19
CA GLU A 86 -20.88 -4.35 -39.99
C GLU A 86 -19.36 -4.43 -40.16
N LYS A 87 -18.61 -4.15 -39.06
CA LYS A 87 -17.17 -4.41 -39.01
C LYS A 87 -16.92 -5.91 -38.94
N LYS A 88 -15.83 -6.38 -39.54
CA LYS A 88 -15.38 -7.76 -39.38
C LYS A 88 -15.03 -8.06 -37.92
N ILE A 89 -15.30 -9.26 -37.46
CA ILE A 89 -14.98 -9.70 -36.10
C ILE A 89 -13.59 -10.33 -36.05
N ILE A 90 -12.82 -10.00 -35.05
CA ILE A 90 -11.53 -10.64 -34.78
C ILE A 90 -11.80 -12.05 -34.25
N GLN A 91 -11.36 -13.07 -34.92
CA GLN A 91 -11.46 -14.44 -34.45
C GLN A 91 -10.38 -14.71 -33.40
N THR A 92 -9.14 -14.31 -33.68
CA THR A 92 -7.99 -14.54 -32.79
C THR A 92 -7.02 -13.37 -32.88
N VAL A 93 -6.46 -12.99 -31.72
CA VAL A 93 -5.33 -12.06 -31.62
C VAL A 93 -4.07 -12.85 -31.25
N LEU A 94 -3.08 -12.82 -32.13
CA LEU A 94 -1.82 -13.55 -31.97
C LEU A 94 -0.66 -12.57 -31.79
N ILE A 95 0.31 -12.95 -30.97
CA ILE A 95 1.58 -12.24 -30.81
C ILE A 95 2.71 -13.18 -31.18
N GLU A 96 3.48 -12.81 -32.19
CA GLU A 96 4.63 -13.57 -32.68
C GLU A 96 5.94 -12.80 -32.41
N GLY A 97 7.05 -13.53 -32.24
CA GLY A 97 8.38 -12.95 -32.01
C GLY A 97 8.79 -12.67 -30.56
N VAL A 98 7.86 -12.82 -29.60
CA VAL A 98 8.15 -12.65 -28.16
C VAL A 98 8.41 -13.99 -27.48
N LYS A 99 9.66 -14.24 -27.05
CA LYS A 99 10.05 -15.51 -26.43
C LYS A 99 9.46 -15.73 -25.01
N SER A 100 9.16 -14.67 -24.28
CA SER A 100 8.66 -14.74 -22.90
C SER A 100 7.13 -14.87 -22.89
N LYS A 101 6.61 -16.01 -22.42
CA LYS A 101 5.16 -16.22 -22.22
C LYS A 101 4.54 -15.18 -21.27
N GLU A 102 5.28 -14.72 -20.27
CA GLU A 102 4.82 -13.71 -19.33
C GLU A 102 4.65 -12.33 -20.01
N ASN A 103 5.63 -11.94 -20.85
CA ASN A 103 5.53 -10.70 -21.61
C ASN A 103 4.39 -10.76 -22.64
N THR A 104 4.23 -11.89 -23.33
CA THR A 104 3.11 -12.10 -24.25
C THR A 104 1.78 -11.92 -23.54
N LYS A 105 1.63 -12.51 -22.36
CA LYS A 105 0.40 -12.39 -21.54
C LYS A 105 0.13 -10.95 -21.08
N LYS A 106 1.18 -10.22 -20.68
CA LYS A 106 1.09 -8.79 -20.32
C LYS A 106 0.69 -7.92 -21.51
N ILE A 107 1.25 -8.19 -22.67
CA ILE A 107 0.89 -7.46 -23.90
C ILE A 107 -0.57 -7.71 -24.23
N LEU A 108 -1.02 -8.98 -24.34
CA LEU A 108 -2.41 -9.33 -24.66
C LEU A 108 -3.42 -8.69 -23.70
N LYS A 109 -3.09 -8.61 -22.40
CA LYS A 109 -3.97 -7.96 -21.41
C LYS A 109 -4.16 -6.46 -21.69
N ASN A 110 -3.16 -5.79 -22.25
CA ASN A 110 -3.12 -4.33 -22.45
C ASN A 110 -3.63 -3.89 -23.84
N LEU A 111 -3.95 -4.83 -24.75
CA LEU A 111 -4.51 -4.49 -26.04
C LEU A 111 -5.96 -4.01 -25.93
N SER A 112 -6.35 -3.09 -26.81
CA SER A 112 -7.75 -2.70 -27.00
C SER A 112 -8.50 -3.76 -27.75
N LEU A 113 -7.90 -4.28 -28.82
CA LEU A 113 -8.49 -5.31 -29.65
C LEU A 113 -8.25 -6.69 -29.04
N LYS A 114 -9.33 -7.46 -28.91
CA LYS A 114 -9.33 -8.80 -28.31
C LYS A 114 -10.06 -9.80 -29.21
N ASP A 115 -9.91 -11.08 -28.90
CA ASP A 115 -10.71 -12.12 -29.54
C ASP A 115 -12.20 -11.79 -29.43
N LYS A 116 -12.94 -12.01 -30.47
CA LYS A 116 -14.39 -11.78 -30.62
C LYS A 116 -14.82 -10.31 -30.56
N SER A 117 -13.88 -9.33 -30.57
CA SER A 117 -14.23 -7.91 -30.69
C SER A 117 -14.32 -7.47 -32.16
N PRO A 118 -15.09 -6.42 -32.49
CA PRO A 118 -15.08 -5.80 -33.79
C PRO A 118 -13.69 -5.24 -34.12
N PHE A 119 -13.25 -5.44 -35.36
CA PHE A 119 -12.00 -4.89 -35.85
C PHE A 119 -12.11 -3.38 -36.09
N ASP A 120 -11.17 -2.64 -35.56
CA ASP A 120 -11.02 -1.22 -35.83
C ASP A 120 -9.56 -0.88 -36.13
N LYS A 121 -9.33 -0.27 -37.30
CA LYS A 121 -7.98 0.05 -37.77
C LYS A 121 -7.24 1.04 -36.84
N PHE A 122 -7.94 2.04 -36.32
CA PHE A 122 -7.39 3.03 -35.44
C PHE A 122 -6.92 2.39 -34.10
N ASN A 123 -7.75 1.51 -33.55
CA ASN A 123 -7.40 0.74 -32.36
C ASN A 123 -6.22 -0.20 -32.60
N ALA A 124 -6.11 -0.81 -33.81
CA ALA A 124 -4.97 -1.64 -34.15
C ALA A 124 -3.67 -0.83 -34.21
N GLU A 125 -3.69 0.38 -34.78
CA GLU A 125 -2.55 1.30 -34.77
C GLU A 125 -2.18 1.79 -33.35
N GLN A 126 -3.16 2.06 -32.50
CA GLN A 126 -2.91 2.37 -31.08
C GLN A 126 -2.28 1.18 -30.34
N ASP A 127 -2.72 -0.02 -30.63
CA ASP A 127 -2.19 -1.23 -30.01
C ASP A 127 -0.71 -1.46 -30.39
N LEU A 128 -0.26 -1.08 -31.60
CA LEU A 128 1.17 -1.07 -31.94
C LEU A 128 1.97 -0.20 -30.96
N THR A 129 1.46 0.98 -30.62
CA THR A 129 2.11 1.88 -29.65
C THR A 129 2.13 1.28 -28.26
N ARG A 130 1.01 0.69 -27.80
CA ARG A 130 0.91 0.01 -26.50
C ARG A 130 1.87 -1.17 -26.39
N ILE A 131 2.04 -1.94 -27.46
CA ILE A 131 3.00 -3.04 -27.51
C ILE A 131 4.42 -2.51 -27.41
N LYS A 132 4.78 -1.47 -28.18
CA LYS A 132 6.11 -0.83 -28.12
C LYS A 132 6.41 -0.31 -26.71
N ASP A 133 5.47 0.36 -26.07
CA ASP A 133 5.61 0.86 -24.70
C ASP A 133 5.82 -0.28 -23.68
N SER A 134 5.06 -1.36 -23.82
CA SER A 134 5.20 -2.54 -22.96
C SER A 134 6.56 -3.21 -23.11
N LEU A 135 7.05 -3.31 -24.34
CA LEU A 135 8.37 -3.86 -24.65
C LEU A 135 9.49 -2.95 -24.19
N SER A 136 9.38 -1.63 -24.37
CA SER A 136 10.32 -0.64 -23.87
C SER A 136 10.50 -0.73 -22.36
N ARG A 137 9.40 -0.82 -21.60
CA ARG A 137 9.44 -1.05 -20.14
C ARG A 137 10.15 -2.35 -19.73
N SER A 138 10.15 -3.34 -20.62
CA SER A 138 10.88 -4.61 -20.45
C SER A 138 12.32 -4.56 -20.94
N GLY A 139 12.78 -3.39 -21.42
CA GLY A 139 14.12 -3.13 -21.92
C GLY A 139 14.30 -3.24 -23.43
N TYR A 140 13.29 -3.56 -24.18
CA TYR A 140 13.34 -3.70 -25.64
C TYR A 140 12.95 -2.38 -26.33
N TYR A 141 13.78 -1.36 -26.17
CA TYR A 141 13.49 -0.01 -26.67
C TYR A 141 13.42 0.09 -28.20
N PHE A 142 14.20 -0.73 -28.90
CA PHE A 142 14.25 -0.74 -30.35
C PHE A 142 13.33 -1.76 -31.01
N ALA A 143 12.37 -2.31 -30.25
CA ALA A 143 11.44 -3.28 -30.80
C ALA A 143 10.66 -2.72 -31.98
N LYS A 144 10.62 -3.49 -33.07
CA LYS A 144 9.78 -3.22 -34.22
C LYS A 144 8.51 -4.03 -34.08
N VAL A 145 7.39 -3.40 -34.35
CA VAL A 145 6.08 -4.04 -34.21
C VAL A 145 5.27 -3.70 -35.43
N ASP A 146 4.81 -4.72 -36.14
CA ASP A 146 3.94 -4.63 -37.30
C ASP A 146 2.69 -5.48 -37.09
N VAL A 147 1.60 -5.13 -37.73
CA VAL A 147 0.35 -5.89 -37.67
C VAL A 147 0.02 -6.48 -39.02
N THR A 148 -0.27 -7.77 -39.04
CA THR A 148 -0.78 -8.51 -40.20
C THR A 148 -2.23 -8.87 -39.96
N ILE A 149 -3.11 -8.50 -40.89
CA ILE A 149 -4.52 -8.83 -40.86
C ILE A 149 -4.74 -9.95 -41.85
N LYS A 150 -5.19 -11.10 -41.35
CA LYS A 150 -5.51 -12.26 -42.18
C LYS A 150 -7.03 -12.45 -42.23
N GLU A 151 -7.61 -12.30 -43.38
CA GLU A 151 -9.05 -12.55 -43.59
C GLU A 151 -9.34 -14.04 -43.66
N ASN A 152 -10.40 -14.47 -42.99
CA ASN A 152 -10.88 -15.84 -42.98
C ASN A 152 -12.12 -16.01 -43.89
N SER A 153 -12.38 -17.23 -44.31
CA SER A 153 -13.50 -17.54 -45.22
C SER A 153 -14.91 -17.32 -44.63
N ASN A 154 -14.99 -17.18 -43.31
CA ASN A 154 -16.23 -16.98 -42.53
C ASN A 154 -16.53 -15.52 -42.21
N ASP A 155 -15.99 -14.57 -42.96
CA ASP A 155 -16.10 -13.12 -42.76
C ASP A 155 -15.57 -12.64 -41.41
N THR A 156 -14.63 -13.37 -40.82
CA THR A 156 -13.83 -12.97 -39.67
C THR A 156 -12.39 -12.67 -40.10
N LEU A 157 -11.60 -12.17 -39.16
CA LEU A 157 -10.17 -11.96 -39.39
C LEU A 157 -9.34 -12.40 -38.18
N ASP A 158 -8.09 -12.80 -38.44
CA ASP A 158 -7.09 -12.98 -37.42
C ASP A 158 -6.13 -11.79 -37.44
N LEU A 159 -5.83 -11.29 -36.22
CA LEU A 159 -4.94 -10.15 -36.02
C LEU A 159 -3.61 -10.66 -35.46
N ILE A 160 -2.54 -10.53 -36.24
CA ILE A 160 -1.23 -11.05 -35.90
C ILE A 160 -0.27 -9.86 -35.70
N TYR A 161 0.16 -9.65 -34.47
CA TYR A 161 1.21 -8.67 -34.15
C TYR A 161 2.58 -9.35 -34.27
N ASN A 162 3.35 -8.98 -35.27
CA ASN A 162 4.69 -9.47 -35.53
C ASN A 162 5.69 -8.56 -34.83
N ILE A 163 6.49 -9.13 -33.92
CA ILE A 163 7.39 -8.39 -33.06
C ILE A 163 8.82 -8.85 -33.27
N ASP A 164 9.68 -7.93 -33.69
CA ASP A 164 11.13 -8.08 -33.57
C ASP A 164 11.59 -7.31 -32.34
N THR A 165 11.91 -8.02 -31.27
CA THR A 165 12.28 -7.40 -29.98
C THR A 165 13.63 -6.69 -30.05
N GLY A 166 14.51 -7.08 -30.94
CA GLY A 166 15.92 -6.61 -30.93
C GLY A 166 16.65 -6.91 -29.62
N GLU A 167 17.73 -6.21 -29.38
CA GLU A 167 18.50 -6.29 -28.14
C GLU A 167 17.96 -5.36 -27.05
N LYS A 168 18.27 -5.68 -25.81
CA LYS A 168 17.85 -4.85 -24.66
C LYS A 168 18.72 -3.60 -24.53
N ALA A 169 18.07 -2.46 -24.40
CA ALA A 169 18.69 -1.15 -24.22
C ALA A 169 19.10 -0.92 -22.76
N LEU A 170 20.37 -1.00 -22.45
CA LEU A 170 20.92 -0.84 -21.09
C LEU A 170 21.47 0.58 -20.89
N ILE A 171 21.27 1.13 -19.69
CA ILE A 171 21.87 2.41 -19.27
C ILE A 171 23.27 2.13 -18.71
N LYS A 172 24.31 2.64 -19.36
CA LYS A 172 25.71 2.50 -18.93
C LYS A 172 26.07 3.56 -17.88
N ASN A 173 25.73 4.80 -18.15
CA ASN A 173 26.06 5.95 -17.29
C ASN A 173 24.87 6.89 -17.14
N ILE A 174 24.80 7.54 -15.97
CA ILE A 174 23.87 8.63 -15.71
C ILE A 174 24.68 9.85 -15.29
N LYS A 175 24.59 10.93 -16.05
CA LYS A 175 25.31 12.18 -15.83
C LYS A 175 24.35 13.32 -15.51
N PHE A 176 24.84 14.26 -14.69
CA PHE A 176 24.12 15.49 -14.37
C PHE A 176 25.02 16.67 -14.77
N THR A 177 24.49 17.55 -15.59
CA THR A 177 25.17 18.74 -16.13
C THR A 177 24.45 20.02 -15.70
N GLY A 178 25.00 21.17 -16.07
CA GLY A 178 24.44 22.48 -15.76
C GLY A 178 24.80 22.98 -14.36
N ASP A 179 24.05 23.95 -13.87
CA ASP A 179 24.23 24.54 -12.55
C ASP A 179 23.58 23.63 -11.48
N LYS A 180 24.33 22.61 -11.08
CA LYS A 180 23.92 21.63 -10.06
C LYS A 180 24.65 21.87 -8.76
N PHE A 181 23.96 22.11 -7.69
CA PHE A 181 24.56 22.30 -6.37
C PHE A 181 25.03 20.98 -5.73
N TYR A 182 24.36 19.85 -6.04
CA TYR A 182 24.63 18.56 -5.41
C TYR A 182 25.52 17.69 -6.30
N LYS A 183 26.34 16.84 -5.63
CA LYS A 183 27.20 15.85 -6.32
C LYS A 183 26.36 14.80 -7.04
N ASP A 184 26.84 14.27 -8.15
CA ASP A 184 26.19 13.23 -8.95
C ASP A 184 25.75 12.02 -8.15
N ARG A 185 26.57 11.58 -7.18
CA ARG A 185 26.24 10.47 -6.28
C ARG A 185 24.93 10.72 -5.52
N LYS A 186 24.72 11.97 -5.07
CA LYS A 186 23.48 12.35 -4.37
C LYS A 186 22.31 12.40 -5.33
N LEU A 187 22.47 13.00 -6.49
CA LEU A 187 21.42 13.09 -7.50
C LEU A 187 21.00 11.72 -8.02
N ARG A 188 21.96 10.78 -8.20
CA ARG A 188 21.64 9.38 -8.54
C ARG A 188 20.82 8.68 -7.46
N SER A 189 20.95 9.04 -6.19
CA SER A 189 20.11 8.45 -5.13
C SER A 189 18.68 8.98 -5.10
N VAL A 190 18.39 10.07 -5.83
CA VAL A 190 17.07 10.70 -5.92
C VAL A 190 16.23 10.09 -7.04
N ILE A 191 16.85 9.66 -8.13
CA ILE A 191 16.20 9.13 -9.32
C ILE A 191 15.93 7.62 -9.21
N VAL A 192 15.00 7.13 -10.05
CA VAL A 192 14.64 5.71 -10.13
C VAL A 192 15.48 4.96 -11.18
N SER A 193 15.89 5.63 -12.26
CA SER A 193 16.76 5.04 -13.27
C SER A 193 18.12 4.65 -12.69
N GLU A 194 18.65 3.50 -13.10
CA GLU A 194 19.87 2.92 -12.56
C GLU A 194 20.88 2.60 -13.67
N GLU A 195 22.17 2.75 -13.35
CA GLU A 195 23.25 2.26 -14.20
C GLU A 195 23.31 0.73 -14.18
N ASN A 196 23.57 0.10 -15.34
CA ASN A 196 23.80 -1.33 -15.42
C ASN A 196 25.11 -1.72 -14.72
N LYS A 197 24.99 -2.62 -13.71
CA LYS A 197 26.14 -3.19 -12.98
C LYS A 197 25.91 -4.69 -12.81
N PHE A 198 26.98 -5.49 -12.74
CA PHE A 198 26.90 -6.96 -12.74
C PHE A 198 26.04 -7.52 -11.60
N TRP A 199 26.02 -6.84 -10.42
CA TRP A 199 25.19 -7.25 -9.28
C TRP A 199 23.72 -6.82 -9.37
N LYS A 200 23.34 -6.01 -10.37
CA LYS A 200 21.95 -5.56 -10.59
C LYS A 200 21.21 -6.43 -11.62
N PHE A 201 21.46 -7.74 -11.61
CA PHE A 201 20.91 -8.65 -12.62
C PHE A 201 19.37 -8.79 -12.55
N ILE A 202 18.74 -8.56 -11.39
CA ILE A 202 17.28 -8.64 -11.21
C ILE A 202 16.59 -7.30 -11.52
N SER A 203 17.30 -6.16 -11.41
CA SER A 203 16.69 -4.84 -11.58
C SER A 203 16.30 -4.54 -13.03
N ASN A 204 15.03 -4.17 -13.23
CA ASN A 204 14.53 -3.65 -14.52
C ASN A 204 14.78 -2.15 -14.69
N LYS A 205 15.25 -1.44 -13.66
CA LYS A 205 15.50 0.02 -13.66
C LYS A 205 16.73 0.41 -14.47
N LYS A 206 17.54 -0.56 -14.86
CA LYS A 206 18.73 -0.42 -15.71
C LYS A 206 18.45 -0.32 -17.21
N TYR A 207 17.18 -0.52 -17.62
CA TYR A 207 16.75 -0.38 -19.00
C TYR A 207 16.20 1.02 -19.24
N LEU A 208 16.37 1.54 -20.48
CA LEU A 208 15.79 2.82 -20.86
C LEU A 208 14.27 2.75 -20.86
N ASP A 209 13.63 3.73 -20.22
CA ASP A 209 12.18 3.89 -20.17
C ASP A 209 11.85 5.39 -20.11
N VAL A 210 11.18 5.91 -21.12
CA VAL A 210 10.87 7.34 -21.24
C VAL A 210 10.00 7.83 -20.09
N ASN A 211 9.00 7.03 -19.67
CA ASN A 211 8.13 7.40 -18.54
C ASN A 211 8.92 7.50 -17.23
N ARG A 212 9.94 6.65 -17.08
CA ARG A 212 10.84 6.70 -15.92
C ARG A 212 11.75 7.93 -15.95
N ILE A 213 12.21 8.34 -17.12
CA ILE A 213 12.98 9.59 -17.28
C ILE A 213 12.13 10.79 -16.84
N GLU A 214 10.84 10.84 -17.23
CA GLU A 214 9.95 11.92 -16.78
C GLU A 214 9.66 11.85 -15.26
N LEU A 215 9.60 10.65 -14.69
CA LEU A 215 9.53 10.48 -13.24
C LEU A 215 10.81 10.99 -12.57
N ASP A 216 11.97 10.66 -13.10
CA ASP A 216 13.26 11.10 -12.57
C ASP A 216 13.38 12.63 -12.58
N LYS A 217 12.94 13.30 -13.65
CA LYS A 217 12.88 14.77 -13.72
C LYS A 217 12.01 15.36 -12.61
N ARG A 218 10.82 14.78 -12.37
CA ARG A 218 9.93 15.22 -11.28
C ARG A 218 10.56 14.98 -9.91
N LEU A 219 11.22 13.86 -9.70
CA LEU A 219 11.90 13.56 -8.45
C LEU A 219 13.07 14.50 -8.19
N LEU A 220 13.88 14.81 -9.20
CA LEU A 220 14.95 15.81 -9.12
C LEU A 220 14.37 17.18 -8.79
N LYS A 221 13.34 17.64 -9.52
CA LYS A 221 12.67 18.91 -9.24
C LYS A 221 12.17 19.00 -7.81
N ASN A 222 11.43 17.97 -7.35
CA ASN A 222 10.91 17.91 -5.99
C ASN A 222 12.01 17.91 -4.93
N PHE A 223 13.11 17.19 -5.20
CA PHE A 223 14.28 17.20 -4.32
C PHE A 223 14.86 18.60 -4.14
N TYR A 224 15.09 19.34 -5.22
CA TYR A 224 15.59 20.71 -5.16
C TYR A 224 14.61 21.66 -4.49
N LEU A 225 13.31 21.59 -4.83
CA LEU A 225 12.25 22.37 -4.17
C LEU A 225 12.28 22.15 -2.65
N ASN A 226 12.44 20.90 -2.19
CA ASN A 226 12.52 20.59 -0.76
C ASN A 226 13.84 21.05 -0.09
N LYS A 227 14.82 21.43 -0.86
CA LYS A 227 16.10 21.98 -0.36
C LYS A 227 16.19 23.51 -0.44
N GLY A 228 15.11 24.16 -0.91
CA GLY A 228 14.97 25.59 -0.95
C GLY A 228 15.14 26.22 -2.34
N TYR A 229 15.38 25.46 -3.38
CA TYR A 229 15.58 25.97 -4.73
C TYR A 229 14.23 26.11 -5.44
N TYR A 230 13.55 27.23 -5.25
CA TYR A 230 12.18 27.44 -5.74
C TYR A 230 12.11 27.51 -7.28
N ASN A 231 13.06 28.19 -7.92
CA ASN A 231 13.12 28.37 -9.37
C ASN A 231 13.93 27.27 -10.10
N VAL A 232 14.05 26.07 -9.47
CA VAL A 232 14.77 24.96 -10.11
C VAL A 232 14.08 24.50 -11.39
N GLU A 233 14.85 24.37 -12.44
CA GLU A 233 14.41 23.80 -13.71
C GLU A 233 15.28 22.60 -14.09
N ILE A 234 14.63 21.54 -14.55
CA ILE A 234 15.27 20.42 -15.21
C ILE A 234 15.07 20.67 -16.72
N GLU A 235 16.00 21.41 -17.31
CA GLU A 235 15.87 21.99 -18.65
C GLU A 235 15.75 20.92 -19.71
N SER A 236 16.55 19.86 -19.61
CA SER A 236 16.54 18.79 -20.59
C SER A 236 16.94 17.45 -19.99
N SER A 237 16.47 16.39 -20.63
CA SER A 237 16.98 15.05 -20.43
C SER A 237 17.27 14.46 -21.81
N SER A 238 18.43 13.89 -22.02
CA SER A 238 18.80 13.23 -23.26
C SER A 238 19.31 11.82 -22.99
N ALA A 239 19.03 10.94 -23.90
CA ALA A 239 19.56 9.58 -23.91
C ALA A 239 20.39 9.39 -25.18
N ILE A 240 21.71 9.32 -25.04
CA ILE A 240 22.64 9.13 -26.16
C ILE A 240 22.93 7.64 -26.25
N PHE A 241 22.74 7.07 -27.44
CA PHE A 241 23.02 5.67 -27.71
C PHE A 241 24.41 5.52 -28.33
N ASN A 242 25.33 4.85 -27.62
CA ASN A 242 26.67 4.53 -28.08
C ASN A 242 27.02 3.09 -27.67
N ASP A 243 27.65 2.34 -28.57
CA ASP A 243 28.18 0.98 -28.30
C ASP A 243 27.18 0.05 -27.60
N ASN A 244 25.93 0.00 -28.08
CA ASN A 244 24.84 -0.80 -27.54
C ASN A 244 24.36 -0.41 -26.12
N PHE A 245 24.75 0.78 -25.62
CA PHE A 245 24.34 1.29 -24.33
C PHE A 245 23.82 2.72 -24.43
N PHE A 246 22.97 3.08 -23.46
CA PHE A 246 22.51 4.45 -23.28
C PHE A 246 23.33 5.18 -22.22
N GLU A 247 23.63 6.44 -22.50
CA GLU A 247 24.05 7.42 -21.51
C GLU A 247 22.90 8.41 -21.28
N LEU A 248 22.39 8.47 -20.04
CA LEU A 248 21.38 9.45 -19.65
C LEU A 248 22.05 10.71 -19.13
N ILE A 249 21.61 11.87 -19.61
CA ILE A 249 22.12 13.18 -19.19
C ILE A 249 20.94 14.03 -18.76
N TYR A 250 20.96 14.54 -17.52
CA TYR A 250 20.01 15.50 -16.99
C TYR A 250 20.71 16.85 -16.86
N ASN A 251 20.18 17.87 -17.54
CA ASN A 251 20.66 19.25 -17.43
C ASN A 251 19.83 19.99 -16.38
N ILE A 252 20.48 20.49 -15.34
CA ILE A 252 19.84 21.08 -14.16
C ILE A 252 20.27 22.54 -14.06
N ASN A 253 19.31 23.43 -13.96
CA ASN A 253 19.47 24.80 -13.53
C ASN A 253 18.86 24.94 -12.13
N SER A 254 19.70 24.92 -11.08
CA SER A 254 19.20 24.91 -9.71
C SER A 254 18.64 26.28 -9.28
N GLY A 255 19.11 27.36 -9.86
CA GLY A 255 18.81 28.70 -9.40
C GLY A 255 19.28 28.97 -7.96
N ASN A 256 18.74 29.99 -7.33
CA ASN A 256 19.08 30.39 -5.97
C ASN A 256 18.23 29.67 -4.91
N LYS A 257 18.72 29.73 -3.65
CA LYS A 257 17.92 29.26 -2.49
C LYS A 257 17.03 30.38 -2.00
N TYR A 258 15.78 30.04 -1.74
CA TYR A 258 14.75 30.94 -1.23
C TYR A 258 14.40 30.66 0.21
N LEU A 259 14.19 31.73 0.98
CA LEU A 259 13.67 31.72 2.34
C LEU A 259 12.24 32.26 2.35
N ILE A 260 11.40 31.71 3.20
CA ILE A 260 10.05 32.19 3.42
C ILE A 260 10.13 33.40 4.36
N LYS A 261 9.78 34.61 3.85
CA LYS A 261 9.78 35.85 4.63
C LYS A 261 8.52 35.94 5.49
N ASN A 262 7.37 35.74 4.85
CA ASN A 262 6.07 35.73 5.52
C ASN A 262 5.28 34.49 5.07
N ALA A 263 4.40 34.01 5.95
CA ALA A 263 3.41 33.01 5.63
C ALA A 263 2.11 33.37 6.35
N LYS A 264 1.01 33.45 5.62
CA LYS A 264 -0.30 33.88 6.12
C LYS A 264 -1.38 32.88 5.76
N LEU A 265 -2.44 32.83 6.57
CA LEU A 265 -3.65 32.07 6.31
C LEU A 265 -4.83 33.04 6.21
N ASN A 266 -5.47 33.08 5.06
CA ASN A 266 -6.73 33.76 4.85
C ASN A 266 -7.88 32.77 5.06
N ILE A 267 -8.81 33.16 5.91
CA ILE A 267 -9.98 32.37 6.28
C ILE A 267 -11.22 33.15 5.88
N PRO A 268 -12.21 32.58 5.18
CA PRO A 268 -13.50 33.21 4.90
C PRO A 268 -14.21 33.68 6.18
N LEU A 269 -14.98 34.73 6.09
CA LEU A 269 -15.66 35.35 7.24
C LEU A 269 -16.65 34.44 7.94
N ASP A 270 -17.23 33.49 7.21
CA ASP A 270 -18.23 32.54 7.70
C ASP A 270 -17.62 31.40 8.54
N TYR A 271 -16.29 31.27 8.52
CA TYR A 271 -15.58 30.21 9.22
C TYR A 271 -15.03 30.71 10.56
N LYS A 272 -15.02 29.82 11.57
CA LYS A 272 -14.55 30.18 12.92
C LYS A 272 -13.04 30.13 12.98
N PRO A 273 -12.32 31.23 13.18
CA PRO A 273 -10.86 31.27 13.20
C PRO A 273 -10.21 30.34 14.21
N LYS A 274 -10.91 30.01 15.30
CA LYS A 274 -10.44 29.08 16.34
C LYS A 274 -10.23 27.65 15.83
N ASP A 275 -11.00 27.21 14.84
CA ASP A 275 -10.92 25.85 14.31
C ASP A 275 -9.65 25.68 13.44
N PHE A 276 -9.03 26.78 13.03
CA PHE A 276 -7.81 26.82 12.22
C PHE A 276 -6.55 27.22 13.02
N LEU A 277 -6.61 27.27 14.35
CA LEU A 277 -5.47 27.71 15.19
C LEU A 277 -4.23 26.82 15.02
N GLU A 278 -4.39 25.51 14.94
CA GLU A 278 -3.27 24.60 14.77
C GLU A 278 -2.61 24.74 13.39
N ILE A 279 -3.43 24.95 12.34
CA ILE A 279 -2.93 25.24 10.99
C ILE A 279 -2.16 26.56 10.99
N LYS A 280 -2.72 27.59 11.61
CA LYS A 280 -2.05 28.90 11.74
C LYS A 280 -0.69 28.77 12.42
N LYS A 281 -0.59 28.03 13.53
CA LYS A 281 0.68 27.74 14.19
C LYS A 281 1.66 26.98 13.28
N THR A 282 1.17 26.05 12.47
CA THR A 282 2.00 25.30 11.53
C THR A 282 2.53 26.21 10.41
N ILE A 283 1.69 27.12 9.89
CA ILE A 283 2.08 28.13 8.90
C ILE A 283 3.10 29.10 9.48
N GLU A 284 2.89 29.59 10.70
CA GLU A 284 3.82 30.50 11.37
C GLU A 284 5.22 29.91 11.53
N LYS A 285 5.33 28.58 11.74
CA LYS A 285 6.62 27.88 11.81
C LYS A 285 7.39 27.85 10.48
N LEU A 286 6.74 28.14 9.35
CA LEU A 286 7.41 28.23 8.06
C LEU A 286 8.24 29.50 7.90
N LYS A 287 7.88 30.56 8.63
CA LYS A 287 8.55 31.87 8.56
C LYS A 287 10.04 31.75 8.92
N GLY A 288 10.90 32.32 8.11
CA GLY A 288 12.35 32.28 8.27
C GLY A 288 13.01 30.97 7.83
N ARG A 289 12.22 29.97 7.44
CA ARG A 289 12.75 28.70 6.92
C ARG A 289 12.99 28.78 5.42
N LYS A 290 13.83 27.87 4.91
CA LYS A 290 13.98 27.67 3.47
C LYS A 290 12.67 27.13 2.90
N TYR A 291 12.39 27.49 1.65
CA TYR A 291 11.27 26.91 0.91
C TYR A 291 11.33 25.38 0.89
N SER A 292 10.20 24.73 1.06
CA SER A 292 10.08 23.27 0.98
C SER A 292 8.67 22.87 0.55
N LEU A 293 8.58 22.22 -0.59
CA LEU A 293 7.31 21.71 -1.12
C LEU A 293 6.64 20.73 -0.14
N ASN A 294 7.43 19.91 0.55
CA ASN A 294 6.91 18.97 1.55
C ASN A 294 6.27 19.68 2.74
N GLU A 295 6.88 20.77 3.24
CA GLU A 295 6.32 21.54 4.35
C GLU A 295 5.02 22.24 3.94
N ILE A 296 4.95 22.75 2.71
CA ILE A 296 3.72 23.34 2.14
C ILE A 296 2.63 22.26 2.03
N ASN A 297 2.95 21.10 1.48
CA ASN A 297 2.00 19.98 1.37
C ASN A 297 1.51 19.49 2.72
N LYS A 298 2.32 19.59 3.79
CA LYS A 298 1.86 19.30 5.16
C LYS A 298 0.77 20.29 5.60
N VAL A 299 0.93 21.56 5.33
CA VAL A 299 -0.09 22.58 5.65
C VAL A 299 -1.40 22.27 4.92
N ILE A 300 -1.32 21.98 3.62
CA ILE A 300 -2.50 21.61 2.82
C ILE A 300 -3.19 20.37 3.43
N LYS A 301 -2.43 19.34 3.76
CA LYS A 301 -2.98 18.15 4.42
C LYS A 301 -3.63 18.43 5.78
N GLU A 302 -3.12 19.38 6.55
CA GLU A 302 -3.76 19.78 7.81
C GLU A 302 -5.08 20.53 7.56
N ILE A 303 -5.18 21.32 6.48
CA ILE A 303 -6.44 21.94 6.04
C ILE A 303 -7.42 20.83 5.60
N ASP A 304 -6.97 19.88 4.81
CA ASP A 304 -7.77 18.74 4.34
C ASP A 304 -8.34 17.90 5.52
N LYS A 305 -7.60 17.76 6.62
CA LYS A 305 -8.10 17.06 7.82
C LYS A 305 -9.32 17.70 8.44
N ILE A 306 -9.47 19.02 8.35
CA ILE A 306 -10.67 19.72 8.83
C ILE A 306 -11.89 19.28 8.03
N SER A 307 -11.75 19.13 6.71
CA SER A 307 -12.81 18.57 5.86
C SER A 307 -13.12 17.12 6.21
N VAL A 308 -12.08 16.29 6.41
CA VAL A 308 -12.24 14.88 6.80
C VAL A 308 -12.88 14.72 8.17
N SER A 309 -12.59 15.62 9.12
CA SER A 309 -13.22 15.62 10.46
C SER A 309 -14.68 16.07 10.45
N ARG A 310 -15.22 16.40 9.27
CA ARG A 310 -16.59 16.90 9.06
C ARG A 310 -16.93 18.18 9.83
N LEU A 311 -15.92 18.96 10.18
CA LEU A 311 -16.13 20.30 10.74
C LEU A 311 -16.61 21.28 9.65
N TYR A 312 -16.09 21.08 8.41
CA TYR A 312 -16.44 21.85 7.23
C TYR A 312 -16.38 20.94 5.99
N ASP A 313 -17.54 20.60 5.40
CA ASP A 313 -17.65 19.57 4.36
C ASP A 313 -17.11 20.00 2.99
N PHE A 314 -17.15 21.31 2.68
CA PHE A 314 -16.81 21.84 1.36
C PHE A 314 -15.68 22.85 1.46
N ILE A 315 -14.50 22.37 1.86
CA ILE A 315 -13.33 23.21 2.05
C ILE A 315 -12.21 22.77 1.10
N ASP A 316 -11.53 23.73 0.51
CA ASP A 316 -10.33 23.53 -0.28
C ASP A 316 -9.33 24.64 0.07
N ALA A 317 -8.10 24.52 -0.38
CA ALA A 317 -7.06 25.50 -0.13
C ALA A 317 -6.27 25.80 -1.39
N THR A 318 -6.10 27.09 -1.65
CA THR A 318 -5.16 27.56 -2.66
C THR A 318 -3.93 28.14 -1.98
N ILE A 319 -2.81 28.11 -2.68
CA ILE A 319 -1.57 28.73 -2.24
C ILE A 319 -1.07 29.68 -3.33
N GLU A 320 -0.80 30.90 -2.93
CA GLU A 320 -0.09 31.88 -3.74
C GLU A 320 1.32 32.05 -3.19
N VAL A 321 2.29 32.11 -4.09
CA VAL A 321 3.71 32.22 -3.77
C VAL A 321 4.26 33.42 -4.51
N ASP A 322 4.56 34.48 -3.78
CA ASP A 322 5.06 35.73 -4.33
C ASP A 322 6.54 35.90 -4.03
N GLU A 323 7.32 36.20 -5.05
CA GLU A 323 8.71 36.60 -4.90
C GLU A 323 8.77 38.11 -4.60
N ILE A 324 9.26 38.50 -3.42
CA ILE A 324 9.20 39.89 -2.95
C ILE A 324 10.56 40.56 -3.06
N ASP A 325 11.62 39.89 -2.66
CA ASP A 325 13.01 40.38 -2.69
C ASP A 325 13.90 39.26 -3.27
N GLU A 326 15.17 39.61 -3.56
CA GLU A 326 16.15 38.59 -3.95
C GLU A 326 16.16 37.41 -2.96
N ASN A 327 15.72 36.23 -3.44
CA ASN A 327 15.69 34.97 -2.70
C ASN A 327 14.71 34.93 -1.50
N LYS A 328 13.63 35.73 -1.48
CA LYS A 328 12.61 35.67 -0.44
C LYS A 328 11.21 35.54 -1.03
N LEU A 329 10.42 34.69 -0.40
CA LEU A 329 9.05 34.37 -0.79
C LEU A 329 8.07 34.73 0.32
N ASP A 330 6.92 35.27 -0.08
CA ASP A 330 5.72 35.36 0.74
C ASP A 330 4.77 34.23 0.31
N LEU A 331 4.20 33.54 1.29
CA LEU A 331 3.23 32.48 1.09
C LEU A 331 1.87 32.91 1.63
N VAL A 332 0.85 32.84 0.78
CA VAL A 332 -0.53 33.13 1.18
C VAL A 332 -1.37 31.87 0.95
N PHE A 333 -1.75 31.22 2.04
CA PHE A 333 -2.72 30.13 2.03
C PHE A 333 -4.11 30.73 2.14
N THR A 334 -4.97 30.47 1.18
CA THR A 334 -6.35 30.95 1.20
C THR A 334 -7.28 29.76 1.24
N ILE A 335 -8.11 29.71 2.27
CA ILE A 335 -9.17 28.72 2.38
C ILE A 335 -10.33 29.21 1.53
N ILE A 336 -10.83 28.33 0.69
CA ILE A 336 -11.98 28.60 -0.19
C ILE A 336 -13.07 27.56 0.06
N GLU A 337 -14.31 27.95 -0.15
CA GLU A 337 -15.41 27.01 -0.21
C GLU A 337 -15.37 26.32 -1.58
N SER A 338 -15.31 24.99 -1.58
CA SER A 338 -15.38 24.22 -2.82
C SER A 338 -16.83 24.03 -3.27
N ASP A 339 -17.02 23.56 -4.50
CA ASP A 339 -18.35 23.26 -5.04
C ASP A 339 -19.08 22.23 -4.16
N LYS A 340 -20.35 22.52 -3.85
CA LYS A 340 -21.19 21.68 -3.00
C LYS A 340 -21.81 20.56 -3.81
N PHE A 341 -21.13 19.40 -3.80
CA PHE A 341 -21.66 18.18 -4.40
C PHE A 341 -22.01 17.16 -3.34
N PHE A 342 -23.09 16.42 -3.56
CA PHE A 342 -23.53 15.32 -2.71
C PHE A 342 -23.47 14.00 -3.47
N VAL A 343 -23.24 12.90 -2.75
CA VAL A 343 -23.27 11.56 -3.34
C VAL A 343 -24.73 11.17 -3.58
N ASN A 344 -25.11 10.98 -4.84
CA ASN A 344 -26.46 10.53 -5.19
C ASN A 344 -26.58 9.02 -5.08
N ARG A 345 -25.66 8.28 -5.74
CA ARG A 345 -25.70 6.82 -5.74
C ARG A 345 -24.30 6.24 -5.88
N ILE A 346 -24.08 5.10 -5.21
CA ILE A 346 -22.83 4.31 -5.32
C ILE A 346 -23.18 2.97 -5.97
N ASN A 347 -22.79 2.78 -7.21
CA ASN A 347 -23.00 1.57 -7.97
C ASN A 347 -21.73 0.70 -7.93
N ILE A 348 -21.88 -0.57 -7.56
CA ILE A 348 -20.80 -1.53 -7.44
C ILE A 348 -20.98 -2.60 -8.51
N PHE A 349 -19.89 -2.93 -9.23
CA PHE A 349 -19.89 -3.89 -10.33
C PHE A 349 -18.69 -4.83 -10.21
N GLY A 350 -18.85 -6.06 -10.73
CA GLY A 350 -17.78 -7.05 -10.85
C GLY A 350 -17.59 -7.95 -9.63
N ASN A 351 -18.39 -7.76 -8.57
CA ASN A 351 -18.38 -8.59 -7.37
C ASN A 351 -19.28 -9.82 -7.56
N ASN A 352 -18.82 -10.83 -8.26
CA ASN A 352 -19.57 -12.04 -8.55
C ASN A 352 -19.59 -13.03 -7.37
N ILE A 353 -18.55 -13.03 -6.55
CA ILE A 353 -18.36 -13.90 -5.38
C ILE A 353 -18.50 -13.09 -4.09
N THR A 354 -17.85 -11.91 -4.03
CA THR A 354 -17.83 -11.08 -2.83
C THR A 354 -19.17 -10.41 -2.58
N GLU A 355 -19.70 -10.57 -1.38
CA GLU A 355 -20.93 -9.87 -0.97
C GLU A 355 -20.76 -8.35 -1.05
N GLU A 356 -21.75 -7.66 -1.60
CA GLU A 356 -21.71 -6.19 -1.75
C GLU A 356 -21.46 -5.46 -0.41
N LYS A 357 -21.97 -6.01 0.68
CA LYS A 357 -21.78 -5.46 2.03
C LYS A 357 -20.30 -5.40 2.44
N VAL A 358 -19.48 -6.35 1.99
CA VAL A 358 -18.03 -6.35 2.26
C VAL A 358 -17.37 -5.16 1.60
N ILE A 359 -17.82 -4.77 0.41
CA ILE A 359 -17.32 -3.62 -0.33
C ILE A 359 -17.82 -2.33 0.31
N ARG A 360 -19.14 -2.22 0.55
CA ARG A 360 -19.77 -1.02 1.15
C ARG A 360 -19.17 -0.69 2.51
N ASN A 361 -18.84 -1.69 3.31
CA ASN A 361 -18.23 -1.50 4.63
C ASN A 361 -16.82 -0.89 4.61
N GLN A 362 -16.19 -0.77 3.44
CA GLN A 362 -14.90 -0.11 3.28
C GLN A 362 -15.04 1.35 2.82
N LEU A 363 -16.27 1.78 2.54
CA LEU A 363 -16.52 3.12 2.06
C LEU A 363 -16.60 4.10 3.24
N GLU A 364 -15.96 5.25 3.08
CA GLU A 364 -15.95 6.36 4.05
C GLU A 364 -17.00 7.42 3.72
N VAL A 365 -17.68 7.27 2.57
CA VAL A 365 -18.77 8.12 2.10
C VAL A 365 -19.97 7.27 1.76
N ASP A 366 -21.15 7.71 2.17
CA ASP A 366 -22.42 7.08 1.88
C ASP A 366 -23.27 7.88 0.90
N GLU A 367 -24.33 7.26 0.38
CA GLU A 367 -25.31 7.93 -0.45
C GLU A 367 -26.05 9.00 0.38
N GLY A 368 -26.08 10.24 -0.13
CA GLY A 368 -26.60 11.42 0.57
C GLY A 368 -25.55 12.26 1.28
N ASP A 369 -24.34 11.74 1.50
CA ASP A 369 -23.25 12.48 2.12
C ASP A 369 -22.69 13.59 1.21
N PRO A 370 -22.10 14.65 1.77
CA PRO A 370 -21.24 15.56 1.03
C PRO A 370 -20.11 14.81 0.33
N PHE A 371 -19.94 15.03 -0.96
CA PHE A 371 -18.85 14.38 -1.69
C PHE A 371 -17.49 14.95 -1.28
N ASN A 372 -16.71 14.14 -0.61
CA ASN A 372 -15.34 14.47 -0.23
C ASN A 372 -14.34 13.60 -0.98
N LYS A 373 -13.50 14.24 -1.80
CA LYS A 373 -12.50 13.54 -2.64
C LYS A 373 -11.50 12.73 -1.83
N LEU A 374 -11.13 13.20 -0.63
CA LEU A 374 -10.16 12.49 0.23
C LEU A 374 -10.79 11.27 0.88
N LEU A 375 -12.03 11.38 1.40
CA LEU A 375 -12.77 10.24 1.95
C LEU A 375 -13.06 9.20 0.86
N HIS A 376 -13.42 9.66 -0.35
CA HIS A 376 -13.58 8.76 -1.50
C HIS A 376 -12.26 8.04 -1.83
N ALA A 377 -11.13 8.76 -1.92
CA ALA A 377 -9.83 8.15 -2.16
C ALA A 377 -9.43 7.18 -1.03
N LYS A 378 -9.77 7.49 0.23
CA LYS A 378 -9.58 6.58 1.37
C LYS A 378 -10.39 5.31 1.19
N SER A 379 -11.68 5.42 0.78
CA SER A 379 -12.55 4.28 0.44
C SER A 379 -11.92 3.34 -0.58
N ILE A 380 -11.42 3.89 -1.69
CA ILE A 380 -10.76 3.11 -2.74
C ILE A 380 -9.48 2.43 -2.23
N ASN A 381 -8.70 3.13 -1.39
CA ASN A 381 -7.51 2.55 -0.78
C ASN A 381 -7.86 1.43 0.22
N ASN A 382 -8.92 1.58 1.00
CA ASN A 382 -9.42 0.53 1.90
C ASN A 382 -9.81 -0.73 1.10
N LEU A 383 -10.54 -0.58 -0.01
CA LEU A 383 -10.89 -1.69 -0.91
C LEU A 383 -9.64 -2.39 -1.47
N LYS A 384 -8.65 -1.64 -1.94
CA LYS A 384 -7.37 -2.19 -2.41
C LYS A 384 -6.60 -2.90 -1.29
N ALA A 385 -6.70 -2.42 -0.06
CA ALA A 385 -6.04 -2.99 1.11
C ALA A 385 -6.60 -4.35 1.53
N LEU A 386 -7.84 -4.68 1.17
CA LEU A 386 -8.40 -6.02 1.39
C LEU A 386 -7.62 -7.12 0.66
N ARG A 387 -6.96 -6.79 -0.45
CA ARG A 387 -6.16 -7.73 -1.28
C ARG A 387 -6.94 -8.92 -1.83
N ILE A 388 -8.27 -8.82 -1.90
CA ILE A 388 -9.16 -9.82 -2.50
C ILE A 388 -9.50 -9.51 -3.96
N PHE A 389 -9.19 -8.30 -4.42
CA PHE A 389 -9.38 -7.86 -5.79
C PHE A 389 -8.05 -7.81 -6.54
N ALA A 390 -8.07 -8.13 -7.84
CA ALA A 390 -6.96 -7.93 -8.76
C ALA A 390 -6.82 -6.45 -9.14
N ASP A 391 -7.96 -5.78 -9.33
CA ASP A 391 -8.03 -4.35 -9.63
C ASP A 391 -9.29 -3.73 -8.98
N VAL A 392 -9.21 -2.44 -8.67
CA VAL A 392 -10.34 -1.62 -8.19
C VAL A 392 -10.28 -0.30 -8.93
N LYS A 393 -11.27 -0.05 -9.75
CA LYS A 393 -11.44 1.19 -10.52
C LYS A 393 -12.62 1.96 -9.98
N ASP A 394 -12.51 3.27 -9.99
CA ASP A 394 -13.57 4.18 -9.64
C ASP A 394 -13.78 5.22 -10.73
N GLU A 395 -15.03 5.64 -10.87
CA GLU A 395 -15.45 6.71 -11.77
C GLU A 395 -16.47 7.57 -11.02
N VAL A 396 -16.25 8.88 -11.00
CA VAL A 396 -17.14 9.85 -10.37
C VAL A 396 -17.73 10.73 -11.46
N VAL A 397 -19.04 10.61 -11.66
CA VAL A 397 -19.78 11.30 -12.71
C VAL A 397 -20.71 12.35 -12.10
N SER A 398 -20.57 13.59 -12.49
CA SER A 398 -21.50 14.67 -12.12
C SER A 398 -22.78 14.53 -12.91
N ILE A 399 -23.92 14.71 -12.24
CA ILE A 399 -25.24 14.74 -12.92
C ILE A 399 -25.47 16.15 -13.45
N GLU A 400 -25.77 16.27 -14.73
CA GLU A 400 -26.01 17.56 -15.38
C GLU A 400 -27.12 18.35 -14.67
N ASN A 401 -26.91 19.67 -14.51
CA ASN A 401 -27.81 20.59 -13.84
C ASN A 401 -28.19 20.19 -12.39
N SER A 402 -27.35 19.42 -11.70
CA SER A 402 -27.55 18.99 -10.32
C SER A 402 -26.27 19.13 -9.51
N GLN A 403 -26.41 19.36 -8.22
CA GLN A 403 -25.30 19.30 -7.26
C GLN A 403 -25.05 17.87 -6.76
N GLN A 404 -25.22 16.88 -7.61
CA GLN A 404 -25.12 15.47 -7.25
C GLN A 404 -24.07 14.75 -8.13
N LYS A 405 -23.44 13.75 -7.54
CA LYS A 405 -22.48 12.87 -8.22
C LYS A 405 -22.84 11.41 -8.01
N ASN A 406 -22.76 10.63 -9.08
CA ASN A 406 -22.80 9.18 -9.00
C ASN A 406 -21.38 8.64 -8.91
N ILE A 407 -21.16 7.69 -8.00
CA ILE A 407 -19.90 6.96 -7.86
C ILE A 407 -20.10 5.56 -8.43
N LYS A 408 -19.26 5.19 -9.38
CA LYS A 408 -19.21 3.85 -9.94
C LYS A 408 -17.92 3.18 -9.50
N ILE A 409 -18.02 2.07 -8.79
CA ILE A 409 -16.89 1.26 -8.35
C ILE A 409 -16.94 -0.07 -9.11
N THR A 410 -15.88 -0.39 -9.84
CA THR A 410 -15.75 -1.65 -10.57
C THR A 410 -14.60 -2.44 -9.99
N VAL A 411 -14.88 -3.62 -9.47
CA VAL A 411 -13.88 -4.54 -8.92
C VAL A 411 -13.61 -5.70 -9.87
N GLU A 412 -12.37 -6.13 -9.96
CA GLU A 412 -11.97 -7.37 -10.63
C GLU A 412 -11.55 -8.37 -9.55
N GLU A 413 -12.34 -9.40 -9.34
CA GLU A 413 -12.05 -10.43 -8.33
C GLU A 413 -10.87 -11.32 -8.77
N LYS A 414 -10.13 -11.83 -7.81
CA LYS A 414 -9.05 -12.80 -8.02
C LYS A 414 -9.17 -13.96 -7.06
N PRO A 415 -8.55 -15.11 -7.34
CA PRO A 415 -8.41 -16.17 -6.34
C PRO A 415 -7.77 -15.63 -5.05
N THR A 416 -8.39 -15.91 -3.91
CA THR A 416 -7.99 -15.40 -2.58
C THR A 416 -7.33 -16.45 -1.70
N GLY A 417 -7.37 -17.73 -2.14
CA GLY A 417 -6.62 -18.82 -1.53
C GLY A 417 -5.12 -18.73 -1.83
N GLU A 418 -4.29 -18.82 -0.81
CA GLU A 418 -2.83 -18.78 -0.92
C GLU A 418 -2.22 -19.96 -0.16
N ILE A 419 -1.21 -20.59 -0.76
CA ILE A 419 -0.34 -21.56 -0.10
C ILE A 419 1.04 -20.94 -0.01
N LEU A 420 1.58 -20.84 1.20
CA LEU A 420 2.89 -20.28 1.45
C LEU A 420 3.76 -21.33 2.13
N ALA A 421 4.94 -21.56 1.55
CA ALA A 421 6.04 -22.25 2.21
C ALA A 421 7.17 -21.26 2.45
N SER A 422 7.76 -21.29 3.62
CA SER A 422 8.85 -20.40 4.02
C SER A 422 9.95 -21.19 4.72
N ALA A 423 11.16 -20.69 4.57
CA ALA A 423 12.32 -21.21 5.28
C ALA A 423 13.18 -20.04 5.73
N GLY A 424 13.76 -20.16 6.89
CA GLY A 424 14.70 -19.20 7.45
C GLY A 424 15.82 -19.92 8.16
N ILE A 425 16.96 -19.25 8.30
CA ILE A 425 18.08 -19.72 9.10
C ILE A 425 18.69 -18.53 9.85
N GLY A 426 19.07 -18.75 11.08
CA GLY A 426 19.70 -17.75 11.91
C GLY A 426 20.52 -18.40 13.02
N ASN A 427 20.97 -17.60 13.99
CA ASN A 427 21.73 -18.11 15.13
C ASN A 427 20.92 -19.10 16.01
N ASP A 428 19.60 -19.05 15.99
CA ASP A 428 18.72 -19.99 16.70
C ASP A 428 18.34 -21.22 15.85
N GLY A 429 19.17 -21.56 14.85
CA GLY A 429 18.93 -22.71 13.97
C GLY A 429 18.03 -22.41 12.78
N GLY A 430 17.55 -23.49 12.16
CA GLY A 430 16.66 -23.45 11.00
C GLY A 430 15.19 -23.35 11.40
N THR A 431 14.41 -22.63 10.61
CA THR A 431 12.94 -22.57 10.74
C THR A 431 12.30 -22.87 9.41
N VAL A 432 11.31 -23.74 9.40
CA VAL A 432 10.47 -24.04 8.24
C VAL A 432 9.01 -23.72 8.58
N GLY A 433 8.34 -23.00 7.71
CA GLY A 433 6.92 -22.68 7.87
C GLY A 433 6.12 -23.10 6.66
N PHE A 434 4.89 -23.54 6.92
CA PHE A 434 3.89 -23.83 5.92
C PHE A 434 2.57 -23.21 6.32
N SER A 435 1.90 -22.53 5.41
CA SER A 435 0.57 -22.01 5.69
C SER A 435 -0.35 -22.09 4.48
N VAL A 436 -1.62 -22.35 4.75
CA VAL A 436 -2.72 -22.27 3.81
C VAL A 436 -3.66 -21.19 4.31
N SER A 437 -3.99 -20.24 3.48
CA SER A 437 -4.89 -19.15 3.84
C SER A 437 -5.93 -18.91 2.77
N GLU A 438 -7.11 -18.49 3.20
CA GLU A 438 -8.19 -17.95 2.37
C GLU A 438 -8.58 -16.59 2.95
N LYS A 439 -8.63 -15.54 2.10
CA LYS A 439 -8.88 -14.16 2.56
C LYS A 439 -10.33 -13.72 2.42
N ASN A 440 -11.12 -14.47 1.67
CA ASN A 440 -12.52 -14.11 1.37
C ASN A 440 -13.44 -15.33 1.41
N PHE A 441 -13.43 -16.03 2.54
CA PHE A 441 -14.19 -17.27 2.69
C PHE A 441 -15.68 -17.03 2.45
N MET A 442 -16.26 -17.78 1.51
CA MET A 442 -17.65 -17.65 1.04
C MET A 442 -18.03 -16.24 0.57
N GLY A 443 -17.09 -15.43 0.09
CA GLY A 443 -17.36 -14.07 -0.35
C GLY A 443 -17.64 -13.04 0.77
N ARG A 444 -17.44 -13.43 2.02
CA ARG A 444 -17.83 -12.63 3.21
C ARG A 444 -16.69 -11.80 3.80
N GLY A 445 -15.54 -11.72 3.12
CA GLY A 445 -14.35 -11.03 3.63
C GLY A 445 -13.73 -11.68 4.87
N ILE A 446 -14.13 -12.91 5.20
CA ILE A 446 -13.60 -13.65 6.35
C ILE A 446 -12.29 -14.33 5.93
N GLY A 447 -11.24 -14.11 6.72
CA GLY A 447 -9.95 -14.76 6.56
C GLY A 447 -9.87 -16.07 7.35
N LEU A 448 -9.40 -17.13 6.70
CA LEU A 448 -9.02 -18.40 7.34
C LEU A 448 -7.52 -18.59 7.15
N VAL A 449 -6.80 -18.97 8.20
CA VAL A 449 -5.37 -19.27 8.12
C VAL A 449 -5.08 -20.54 8.91
N SER A 450 -4.47 -21.52 8.26
CA SER A 450 -3.89 -22.68 8.91
C SER A 450 -2.37 -22.62 8.73
N SER A 451 -1.62 -22.66 9.80
CA SER A 451 -0.16 -22.56 9.76
C SER A 451 0.51 -23.61 10.61
N LEU A 452 1.67 -24.08 10.13
CA LEU A 452 2.60 -24.95 10.85
C LEU A 452 3.99 -24.32 10.77
N SER A 453 4.62 -24.14 11.92
CA SER A 453 5.99 -23.66 12.03
C SER A 453 6.84 -24.66 12.81
N LEU A 454 7.99 -24.98 12.28
CA LEU A 454 8.95 -25.94 12.82
C LEU A 454 10.30 -25.25 13.01
N SER A 455 10.83 -25.26 14.20
CA SER A 455 12.21 -24.85 14.51
C SER A 455 12.89 -25.87 15.40
N GLU A 456 14.17 -25.71 15.71
CA GLU A 456 14.91 -26.62 16.58
C GLU A 456 14.26 -26.82 17.95
N GLU A 457 13.79 -25.71 18.54
CA GLU A 457 13.24 -25.70 19.90
C GLU A 457 11.71 -25.65 19.94
N ARG A 458 11.02 -25.49 18.77
CA ARG A 458 9.59 -25.21 18.80
C ARG A 458 8.84 -25.72 17.59
N ILE A 459 7.73 -26.40 17.88
CA ILE A 459 6.71 -26.76 16.89
C ILE A 459 5.45 -25.99 17.23
N LYS A 460 4.88 -25.26 16.27
CA LYS A 460 3.62 -24.55 16.46
C LYS A 460 2.68 -24.83 15.30
N GLY A 461 1.51 -25.37 15.62
CA GLY A 461 0.35 -25.46 14.73
C GLY A 461 -0.73 -24.46 15.17
N GLU A 462 -1.34 -23.75 14.22
CA GLU A 462 -2.39 -22.79 14.52
C GLU A 462 -3.42 -22.73 13.40
N PHE A 463 -4.69 -22.68 13.76
CA PHE A 463 -5.80 -22.37 12.85
C PHE A 463 -6.52 -21.13 13.36
N THR A 464 -6.64 -20.12 12.50
CA THR A 464 -7.23 -18.82 12.84
C THR A 464 -8.34 -18.47 11.86
N VAL A 465 -9.47 -18.02 12.41
CA VAL A 465 -10.57 -17.38 11.71
C VAL A 465 -10.55 -15.91 12.06
N ASN A 466 -10.41 -15.04 11.08
CA ASN A 466 -10.37 -13.60 11.26
C ASN A 466 -11.49 -12.92 10.44
N ASN A 467 -12.42 -12.29 11.12
CA ASN A 467 -13.43 -11.44 10.50
C ASN A 467 -13.06 -9.97 10.78
N PRO A 468 -12.52 -9.24 9.80
CA PRO A 468 -12.08 -7.85 10.02
C PRO A 468 -13.24 -6.89 10.30
N ASN A 469 -14.43 -7.22 9.84
CA ASN A 469 -15.63 -6.40 9.97
C ASN A 469 -16.79 -7.26 10.55
N PHE A 470 -16.62 -7.69 11.80
CA PHE A 470 -17.61 -8.55 12.46
C PHE A 470 -18.98 -7.87 12.52
N ASN A 471 -19.99 -8.58 12.03
CA ASN A 471 -21.35 -8.08 11.90
C ASN A 471 -21.44 -6.75 11.12
N TYR A 472 -20.58 -6.59 10.10
CA TYR A 472 -20.47 -5.39 9.26
C TYR A 472 -20.22 -4.09 10.06
N THR A 473 -19.52 -4.20 11.17
CA THR A 473 -19.02 -3.06 11.96
C THR A 473 -17.52 -2.89 11.76
N ASP A 474 -16.96 -1.79 12.25
CA ASP A 474 -15.51 -1.53 12.25
C ASP A 474 -14.74 -2.35 13.30
N LYS A 475 -15.39 -3.36 13.87
CA LYS A 475 -14.79 -4.24 14.88
C LYS A 475 -14.37 -5.54 14.25
N SER A 476 -13.10 -5.90 14.41
CA SER A 476 -12.62 -7.21 14.01
C SER A 476 -12.97 -8.26 15.06
N LEU A 477 -13.18 -9.51 14.63
CA LEU A 477 -13.24 -10.67 15.53
C LEU A 477 -12.23 -11.70 15.04
N SER A 478 -11.31 -12.10 15.90
CA SER A 478 -10.34 -13.16 15.63
C SER A 478 -10.53 -14.29 16.61
N THR A 479 -10.54 -15.52 16.10
CA THR A 479 -10.67 -16.74 16.89
C THR A 479 -9.59 -17.70 16.43
N SER A 480 -8.80 -18.28 17.35
CA SER A 480 -7.79 -19.26 17.00
C SER A 480 -7.78 -20.44 17.93
N ILE A 481 -7.41 -21.59 17.37
CA ILE A 481 -6.99 -22.79 18.10
C ILE A 481 -5.53 -23.06 17.76
N PHE A 482 -4.75 -23.44 18.74
CA PHE A 482 -3.32 -23.67 18.55
C PHE A 482 -2.80 -24.81 19.40
N ALA A 483 -1.72 -25.42 18.92
CA ALA A 483 -0.91 -26.36 19.67
C ALA A 483 0.57 -25.93 19.52
N ILE A 484 1.27 -25.85 20.64
CA ILE A 484 2.67 -25.44 20.70
C ILE A 484 3.42 -26.47 21.52
N ASP A 485 4.51 -26.99 21.00
CA ASP A 485 5.47 -27.78 21.72
C ASP A 485 6.81 -27.01 21.74
N THR A 486 7.33 -26.76 22.94
CA THR A 486 8.59 -26.06 23.14
C THR A 486 9.54 -26.98 23.90
N ASP A 487 10.59 -27.45 23.22
CA ASP A 487 11.62 -28.31 23.76
C ASP A 487 12.84 -27.49 24.17
N LYS A 488 13.09 -27.47 25.49
CA LYS A 488 14.28 -26.89 26.11
C LYS A 488 15.01 -27.90 27.01
N MET A 489 14.85 -29.18 26.67
CA MET A 489 15.45 -30.26 27.43
C MET A 489 16.98 -30.19 27.46
N ALA A 490 17.61 -29.79 26.33
CA ALA A 490 19.05 -29.62 26.25
C ALA A 490 19.55 -28.36 26.97
N ASP A 491 18.74 -27.27 26.97
CA ASP A 491 19.12 -25.95 27.43
C ASP A 491 18.82 -25.70 28.90
N SER A 492 17.66 -26.16 29.38
CA SER A 492 17.16 -25.87 30.73
C SER A 492 16.44 -27.07 31.36
N GLY A 493 16.51 -28.23 30.74
CA GLY A 493 15.99 -29.49 31.27
C GLY A 493 14.46 -29.61 31.31
N TYR A 494 13.70 -28.85 30.51
CA TYR A 494 12.24 -28.95 30.46
C TYR A 494 11.68 -28.91 29.05
N GLN A 495 10.47 -29.46 28.89
CA GLN A 495 9.62 -29.33 27.70
C GLN A 495 8.24 -28.88 28.11
N SER A 496 7.61 -28.04 27.30
CA SER A 496 6.26 -27.51 27.54
C SER A 496 5.39 -27.74 26.31
N GLY A 497 4.34 -28.55 26.45
CA GLY A 497 3.31 -28.77 25.45
C GLY A 497 2.04 -27.99 25.79
N GLU A 498 1.63 -27.08 24.94
CA GLU A 498 0.45 -26.22 25.11
C GLU A 498 -0.61 -26.53 24.05
N VAL A 499 -1.87 -26.67 24.45
CA VAL A 499 -3.03 -26.65 23.52
C VAL A 499 -3.98 -25.58 24.01
N GLY A 500 -4.44 -24.74 23.09
CA GLY A 500 -5.24 -23.59 23.52
C GLY A 500 -6.22 -23.10 22.46
N PHE A 501 -7.11 -22.27 22.98
CA PHE A 501 -8.12 -21.56 22.22
C PHE A 501 -8.06 -20.09 22.63
N SER A 502 -8.24 -19.19 21.66
CA SER A 502 -8.37 -17.76 21.93
C SER A 502 -9.41 -17.10 21.05
N PHE A 503 -10.04 -16.08 21.57
CA PHE A 503 -10.83 -15.14 20.78
C PHE A 503 -10.58 -13.73 21.26
N GLY A 504 -10.70 -12.77 20.34
CA GLY A 504 -10.52 -11.37 20.66
C GLY A 504 -11.12 -10.48 19.60
N THR A 505 -11.38 -9.24 19.98
CA THR A 505 -11.83 -8.20 19.08
C THR A 505 -10.86 -7.03 19.11
N SER A 506 -10.82 -6.24 18.04
CA SER A 506 -10.01 -5.02 17.99
C SER A 506 -10.77 -3.95 17.22
N PHE A 507 -10.76 -2.74 17.74
CA PHE A 507 -11.41 -1.60 17.11
C PHE A 507 -10.72 -0.30 17.49
N GLU A 508 -10.83 0.69 16.63
CA GLU A 508 -10.34 2.03 16.88
C GLU A 508 -11.27 2.76 17.86
N GLN A 509 -10.79 3.05 19.06
CA GLN A 509 -11.57 3.71 20.11
C GLN A 509 -11.48 5.24 19.98
N TYR A 510 -10.33 5.74 19.61
CA TYR A 510 -10.02 7.13 19.27
C TYR A 510 -9.02 7.12 18.10
N ASP A 511 -8.88 8.22 17.40
CA ASP A 511 -7.96 8.35 16.26
C ASP A 511 -6.60 7.72 16.53
N ASN A 512 -6.26 6.70 15.74
CA ASN A 512 -5.03 5.91 15.84
C ASN A 512 -4.83 5.12 17.15
N LEU A 513 -5.83 5.08 18.05
CA LEU A 513 -5.81 4.31 19.29
C LEU A 513 -6.73 3.10 19.19
N PHE A 514 -6.16 1.93 19.08
CA PHE A 514 -6.87 0.67 19.05
C PHE A 514 -7.00 0.07 20.44
N PHE A 515 -8.20 -0.39 20.78
CA PHE A 515 -8.47 -1.19 21.97
C PHE A 515 -8.75 -2.63 21.54
N SER A 516 -8.08 -3.59 22.19
CA SER A 516 -8.12 -5.00 21.81
C SER A 516 -8.32 -5.89 23.04
N PRO A 517 -9.57 -6.14 23.47
CA PRO A 517 -9.86 -7.14 24.49
C PRO A 517 -9.79 -8.55 23.90
N SER A 518 -9.35 -9.51 24.72
CA SER A 518 -9.20 -10.90 24.33
C SER A 518 -9.45 -11.86 25.50
N PHE A 519 -9.78 -13.09 25.14
CA PHE A 519 -9.86 -14.22 26.07
C PHE A 519 -9.03 -15.37 25.53
N LYS A 520 -8.27 -16.02 26.39
CA LYS A 520 -7.39 -17.15 26.02
C LYS A 520 -7.51 -18.24 27.07
N THR A 521 -7.64 -19.48 26.63
CA THR A 521 -7.57 -20.67 27.49
C THR A 521 -6.48 -21.60 26.96
N VAL A 522 -5.69 -22.12 27.86
CA VAL A 522 -4.55 -23.03 27.56
C VAL A 522 -4.56 -24.20 28.54
N ALA A 523 -4.41 -25.38 28.03
CA ALA A 523 -3.97 -26.55 28.79
C ALA A 523 -2.49 -26.77 28.48
N GLU A 524 -1.64 -26.76 29.50
CA GLU A 524 -0.19 -26.91 29.40
C GLU A 524 0.25 -28.17 30.12
N LYS A 525 1.15 -28.95 29.51
CA LYS A 525 1.89 -30.03 30.15
C LYS A 525 3.36 -29.66 30.21
N LEU A 526 3.92 -29.55 31.39
CA LEU A 526 5.34 -29.31 31.62
C LEU A 526 6.02 -30.57 32.09
N GLU A 527 7.03 -31.03 31.35
CA GLU A 527 7.85 -32.21 31.64
C GLU A 527 9.30 -31.82 31.90
N THR A 528 10.00 -32.56 32.74
CA THR A 528 11.40 -32.30 33.08
C THR A 528 12.26 -33.53 32.92
N ASN A 529 13.58 -33.35 32.76
CA ASN A 529 14.54 -34.42 32.72
C ASN A 529 15.42 -34.50 34.00
N SER A 530 16.33 -35.44 34.04
CA SER A 530 17.24 -35.62 35.18
C SER A 530 18.21 -34.43 35.39
N LEU A 531 18.49 -33.67 34.31
CA LEU A 531 19.42 -32.54 34.34
C LEU A 531 18.75 -31.26 34.86
N ALA A 532 17.41 -31.18 34.84
CA ALA A 532 16.70 -30.01 35.34
C ALA A 532 17.01 -29.74 36.81
N SER A 533 17.13 -28.49 37.15
CA SER A 533 17.31 -28.06 38.54
C SER A 533 16.11 -28.45 39.42
N THR A 534 16.32 -28.47 40.74
CA THR A 534 15.24 -28.82 41.68
C THR A 534 14.05 -27.83 41.58
N SER A 535 14.31 -26.60 41.22
CA SER A 535 13.29 -25.57 41.07
C SER A 535 12.42 -25.79 39.84
N ILE A 536 13.01 -26.26 38.76
CA ILE A 536 12.30 -26.60 37.50
C ILE A 536 11.52 -27.91 37.70
N LYS A 537 12.12 -28.95 38.34
CA LYS A 537 11.45 -30.22 38.62
C LYS A 537 10.18 -30.08 39.48
N LYS A 538 10.15 -29.13 40.38
CA LYS A 538 8.94 -28.83 41.17
C LYS A 538 7.78 -28.29 40.35
N GLN A 539 8.02 -27.80 39.17
CA GLN A 539 7.00 -27.21 38.28
C GLN A 539 6.50 -28.25 37.25
N GLU A 540 6.98 -29.51 37.27
CA GLU A 540 6.45 -30.57 36.44
C GLU A 540 4.99 -30.84 36.76
N GLY A 541 4.14 -30.89 35.70
CA GLY A 541 2.72 -31.11 35.90
C GLY A 541 1.85 -30.67 34.73
N ASN A 542 0.54 -30.80 34.94
CA ASN A 542 -0.47 -30.35 33.99
C ASN A 542 -1.15 -29.11 34.58
N TYR A 543 -1.32 -28.09 33.74
CA TYR A 543 -1.85 -26.79 34.14
C TYR A 543 -2.96 -26.35 33.21
N PHE A 544 -3.98 -25.75 33.77
CA PHE A 544 -5.05 -25.12 33.03
C PHE A 544 -5.07 -23.63 33.36
N THR A 545 -5.12 -22.79 32.33
CA THR A 545 -5.08 -21.34 32.48
C THR A 545 -6.09 -20.67 31.54
N SER A 546 -7.03 -19.95 32.10
CA SER A 546 -7.92 -19.05 31.35
C SER A 546 -7.65 -17.62 31.75
N THR A 547 -7.43 -16.76 30.78
CA THR A 547 -7.09 -15.36 30.98
C THR A 547 -7.98 -14.42 30.17
N ILE A 548 -8.25 -13.25 30.74
CA ILE A 548 -8.75 -12.09 30.00
C ILE A 548 -7.58 -11.16 29.77
N GLY A 549 -7.39 -10.77 28.53
CA GLY A 549 -6.38 -9.81 28.11
C GLY A 549 -7.00 -8.54 27.56
N TYR A 550 -6.26 -7.45 27.59
CA TYR A 550 -6.57 -6.24 26.86
C TYR A 550 -5.29 -5.53 26.44
N ALA A 551 -5.39 -4.81 25.32
CA ALA A 551 -4.30 -3.98 24.83
C ALA A 551 -4.82 -2.64 24.32
N PHE A 552 -3.99 -1.61 24.54
CA PHE A 552 -4.12 -0.30 23.94
C PHE A 552 -2.91 -0.08 23.02
N ASP A 553 -3.14 0.18 21.75
CA ASP A 553 -2.09 0.35 20.74
C ASP A 553 -2.30 1.69 20.02
N TYR A 554 -1.46 2.68 20.31
CA TYR A 554 -1.48 3.99 19.67
C TYR A 554 -0.33 4.09 18.68
N ASP A 555 -0.64 4.13 17.38
CA ASP A 555 0.36 4.06 16.31
C ASP A 555 0.19 5.20 15.31
N ILE A 556 1.05 6.21 15.41
CA ILE A 556 1.12 7.36 14.49
C ILE A 556 2.42 7.40 13.69
N ARG A 557 3.02 6.24 13.45
CA ARG A 557 4.17 6.14 12.55
C ARG A 557 3.76 6.44 11.11
N ASN A 558 4.62 7.12 10.36
CA ASN A 558 4.38 7.44 8.96
C ASN A 558 4.26 6.20 8.07
N GLN A 559 4.90 5.09 8.44
CA GLN A 559 4.81 3.79 7.78
C GLN A 559 5.24 2.67 8.75
N LYS A 560 4.74 1.44 8.51
CA LYS A 560 5.04 0.30 9.41
C LYS A 560 6.45 -0.27 9.20
N TYR A 561 6.99 -0.15 7.98
CA TYR A 561 8.33 -0.61 7.61
C TYR A 561 9.18 0.60 7.22
N GLN A 562 10.47 0.56 7.50
CA GLN A 562 11.39 1.70 7.27
C GLN A 562 10.83 3.02 7.83
N THR A 563 10.30 2.93 9.04
CA THR A 563 9.70 4.08 9.73
C THR A 563 10.72 5.20 9.89
N SER A 564 10.35 6.41 9.48
CA SER A 564 11.25 7.56 9.57
C SER A 564 10.73 8.68 10.48
N ASP A 565 9.43 8.65 10.83
CA ASP A 565 8.82 9.65 11.69
C ASP A 565 7.62 9.08 12.44
N GLY A 566 7.24 9.73 13.55
CA GLY A 566 6.14 9.33 14.39
C GLY A 566 6.56 8.44 15.58
N PHE A 567 5.59 7.84 16.23
CA PHE A 567 5.84 6.90 17.31
C PHE A 567 4.72 5.88 17.44
N ARG A 568 5.02 4.77 18.12
CA ARG A 568 4.04 3.78 18.56
C ARG A 568 4.17 3.57 20.06
N SER A 569 3.04 3.50 20.74
CA SER A 569 2.93 3.20 22.18
C SER A 569 1.93 2.08 22.37
N LYS A 570 2.36 0.95 22.91
CA LYS A 570 1.50 -0.21 23.14
C LYS A 570 1.61 -0.67 24.59
N PHE A 571 0.48 -0.71 25.27
CA PHE A 571 0.33 -1.36 26.57
C PHE A 571 -0.55 -2.58 26.44
N PHE A 572 -0.23 -3.67 27.13
CA PHE A 572 -1.12 -4.82 27.26
C PHE A 572 -1.04 -5.41 28.66
N GLN A 573 -2.11 -6.04 29.08
CA GLN A 573 -2.17 -6.79 30.32
C GLN A 573 -3.05 -8.05 30.13
N THR A 574 -2.65 -9.14 30.79
CA THR A 574 -3.43 -10.38 30.90
C THR A 574 -3.68 -10.69 32.36
N LEU A 575 -4.91 -11.02 32.67
CA LEU A 575 -5.40 -11.30 34.01
C LEU A 575 -5.92 -12.74 34.06
N PRO A 576 -5.52 -13.56 35.06
CA PRO A 576 -6.07 -14.89 35.25
C PRO A 576 -7.54 -14.80 35.71
N VAL A 577 -8.37 -15.71 35.19
CA VAL A 577 -9.79 -15.82 35.57
C VAL A 577 -10.05 -17.15 36.25
N ILE A 578 -9.73 -18.26 35.56
CA ILE A 578 -9.74 -19.61 36.08
C ILE A 578 -8.40 -20.18 35.73
N SER A 579 -7.53 -20.40 36.69
CA SER A 579 -6.14 -20.76 36.42
C SER A 579 -5.53 -21.53 37.58
N ASP A 580 -4.78 -22.57 37.26
CA ASP A 580 -3.93 -23.28 38.22
C ASP A 580 -2.69 -22.44 38.60
N SER A 581 -2.41 -21.37 37.86
CA SER A 581 -1.37 -20.39 38.15
C SER A 581 -1.95 -18.99 37.98
N ASN A 582 -1.96 -18.21 39.05
CA ASN A 582 -2.55 -16.88 39.09
C ASN A 582 -1.53 -15.79 38.70
N THR A 583 -1.01 -15.87 37.48
CA THR A 583 0.01 -14.91 36.99
C THR A 583 -0.65 -13.76 36.21
N ILE A 584 -0.36 -12.53 36.64
CA ILE A 584 -0.65 -11.31 35.85
C ILE A 584 0.57 -10.99 35.02
N THR A 585 0.36 -10.91 33.68
CA THR A 585 1.40 -10.45 32.78
C THR A 585 1.05 -9.08 32.23
N SER A 586 1.98 -8.12 32.33
CA SER A 586 1.82 -6.79 31.73
C SER A 586 3.03 -6.45 30.86
N GLY A 587 2.80 -5.64 29.83
CA GLY A 587 3.90 -5.18 28.97
C GLY A 587 3.64 -3.80 28.39
N TYR A 588 4.72 -3.08 28.18
CA TYR A 588 4.72 -1.78 27.55
C TYR A 588 5.83 -1.68 26.51
N PHE A 589 5.48 -1.23 25.33
CA PHE A 589 6.38 -0.99 24.21
C PHE A 589 6.22 0.46 23.74
N PHE A 590 7.35 1.11 23.56
CA PHE A 590 7.36 2.46 23.00
C PHE A 590 8.49 2.57 21.98
N ASP A 591 8.17 3.05 20.79
CA ASP A 591 9.13 3.28 19.71
C ASP A 591 8.91 4.67 19.14
N LYS A 592 9.89 5.55 19.23
CA LYS A 592 9.89 6.90 18.65
C LYS A 592 10.92 6.99 17.54
N TYR A 593 10.51 7.57 16.42
CA TYR A 593 11.36 7.81 15.26
C TYR A 593 11.46 9.30 14.99
N LEU A 594 12.64 9.74 14.58
CA LEU A 594 12.92 11.13 14.26
C LEU A 594 13.95 11.19 13.15
N THR A 595 13.61 11.85 12.04
CA THR A 595 14.56 12.12 10.96
C THR A 595 15.16 13.51 11.11
N ILE A 596 16.49 13.56 11.24
CA ILE A 596 17.28 14.79 11.26
C ILE A 596 18.11 14.81 10.00
N SER A 597 17.81 15.73 9.08
CA SER A 597 18.39 15.78 7.73
C SER A 597 18.06 14.52 6.92
N GLU A 598 18.98 13.57 6.77
CA GLU A 598 18.81 12.32 6.03
C GLU A 598 18.94 11.08 6.93
N THR A 599 19.30 11.29 8.18
CA THR A 599 19.56 10.24 9.17
C THR A 599 18.31 10.06 10.02
N THR A 600 17.82 8.84 10.12
CA THR A 600 16.72 8.50 11.03
C THR A 600 17.28 7.92 12.33
N ALA A 601 16.96 8.54 13.44
CA ALA A 601 17.22 8.02 14.76
C ALA A 601 15.94 7.41 15.35
N SER A 602 16.06 6.32 16.08
CA SER A 602 14.96 5.73 16.84
C SER A 602 15.36 5.43 18.27
N VAL A 603 14.40 5.58 19.17
CA VAL A 603 14.51 5.19 20.57
C VAL A 603 13.39 4.23 20.87
N GLY A 604 13.73 3.01 21.28
CA GLY A 604 12.78 1.96 21.63
C GLY A 604 12.90 1.61 23.11
N PHE A 605 11.76 1.59 23.80
CA PHE A 605 11.65 1.16 25.20
C PHE A 605 10.78 -0.09 25.28
N PHE A 606 11.20 -1.04 26.09
CA PHE A 606 10.51 -2.30 26.34
C PHE A 606 10.45 -2.55 27.84
N LEU A 607 9.29 -2.87 28.34
CA LEU A 607 9.06 -3.34 29.70
C LEU A 607 8.05 -4.49 29.66
N LYS A 608 8.36 -5.58 30.34
CA LYS A 608 7.43 -6.69 30.53
C LYS A 608 7.62 -7.26 31.93
N ASN A 609 6.50 -7.62 32.56
CA ASN A 609 6.54 -8.30 33.86
C ASN A 609 5.53 -9.44 33.92
N ALA A 610 5.82 -10.41 34.73
CA ALA A 610 4.92 -11.48 35.15
C ALA A 610 4.94 -11.51 36.70
N VAL A 611 3.77 -11.43 37.31
CA VAL A 611 3.62 -11.39 38.77
C VAL A 611 2.64 -12.45 39.20
N GLY A 612 3.09 -13.39 40.03
CA GLY A 612 2.22 -14.37 40.68
C GLY A 612 1.42 -13.72 41.79
N LEU A 613 0.11 -13.98 41.87
CA LEU A 613 -0.76 -13.46 42.93
C LEU A 613 -0.76 -14.35 44.17
N SER A 614 -0.72 -15.65 43.99
CA SER A 614 -0.76 -16.65 45.07
C SER A 614 0.40 -17.64 45.01
N ASP A 615 0.94 -17.85 43.81
CA ASP A 615 1.94 -18.87 43.53
C ASP A 615 3.15 -18.25 42.81
N ASP A 616 4.27 -18.98 42.82
CA ASP A 616 5.46 -18.58 42.05
C ASP A 616 5.15 -18.58 40.55
N VAL A 617 5.70 -17.61 39.79
CA VAL A 617 5.59 -17.56 38.33
C VAL A 617 6.28 -18.76 37.72
N ARG A 618 5.58 -19.56 36.94
CA ARG A 618 6.12 -20.73 36.26
C ARG A 618 7.19 -20.35 35.23
N ILE A 619 8.13 -21.25 34.99
CA ILE A 619 9.23 -21.04 34.05
C ILE A 619 8.72 -20.72 32.64
N SER A 620 7.61 -21.33 32.20
CA SER A 620 6.95 -21.07 30.93
C SER A 620 6.30 -19.67 30.84
N GLU A 621 5.97 -19.04 31.97
CA GLU A 621 5.34 -17.70 32.05
C GLU A 621 6.36 -16.58 32.30
N ARG A 622 7.61 -16.91 32.67
CA ARG A 622 8.65 -15.92 32.93
C ARG A 622 9.01 -15.12 31.70
N VAL A 623 9.55 -13.95 31.92
CA VAL A 623 9.80 -12.98 30.85
C VAL A 623 11.29 -12.92 30.49
N SER A 624 11.55 -12.59 29.23
CA SER A 624 12.90 -12.33 28.71
C SER A 624 12.89 -11.07 27.84
N VAL A 625 14.06 -10.50 27.61
CA VAL A 625 14.23 -9.39 26.65
C VAL A 625 14.30 -9.97 25.23
N PRO A 626 13.48 -9.46 24.29
CA PRO A 626 13.56 -9.87 22.89
C PRO A 626 14.92 -9.53 22.27
N ARG A 627 15.46 -10.40 21.42
CA ARG A 627 16.74 -10.21 20.70
C ARG A 627 16.87 -8.83 20.03
N LYS A 628 15.80 -8.31 19.46
CA LYS A 628 15.74 -6.98 18.80
C LYS A 628 15.99 -5.82 19.76
N ARG A 629 15.81 -6.02 21.07
CA ARG A 629 15.90 -4.97 22.10
C ARG A 629 17.22 -4.98 22.86
N LEU A 630 17.98 -6.07 22.76
CA LEU A 630 19.30 -6.20 23.36
C LEU A 630 20.15 -7.09 22.44
N ARG A 631 20.66 -6.47 21.38
CA ARG A 631 21.40 -7.17 20.32
C ARG A 631 22.76 -7.66 20.82
N GLY A 632 23.17 -8.82 20.31
CA GLY A 632 24.40 -9.50 20.74
C GLY A 632 24.21 -10.44 21.91
N PHE A 633 23.15 -10.33 22.70
CA PHE A 633 22.81 -11.29 23.72
C PHE A 633 21.83 -12.34 23.19
N LYS A 634 22.06 -13.62 23.52
CA LYS A 634 21.15 -14.71 23.17
C LYS A 634 19.87 -14.56 23.99
N GLN A 635 18.71 -14.67 23.32
CA GLN A 635 17.42 -14.53 23.97
C GLN A 635 17.21 -15.62 25.04
N GLY A 636 16.76 -15.21 26.23
CA GLY A 636 16.55 -16.13 27.36
C GLY A 636 17.84 -16.55 28.09
N ARG A 637 19.02 -16.08 27.65
CA ARG A 637 20.32 -16.41 28.21
C ARG A 637 20.99 -15.26 28.93
N ILE A 638 20.18 -14.44 29.57
CA ILE A 638 20.57 -13.37 30.50
C ILE A 638 19.60 -13.37 31.67
N GLY A 639 20.02 -12.87 32.81
CA GLY A 639 19.16 -12.68 33.98
C GLY A 639 19.44 -13.73 35.08
N PRO A 640 18.40 -14.13 35.84
CA PRO A 640 18.55 -15.07 36.92
C PRO A 640 19.08 -16.43 36.48
N VAL A 641 20.07 -16.93 37.20
CA VAL A 641 20.72 -18.24 36.98
C VAL A 641 20.61 -19.05 38.24
N ASP A 642 20.25 -20.31 38.15
CA ASP A 642 20.15 -21.22 39.29
C ASP A 642 21.49 -21.93 39.60
N ALA A 643 21.48 -22.83 40.58
CA ALA A 643 22.66 -23.54 41.02
C ALA A 643 23.25 -24.51 39.97
N GLY A 644 22.54 -24.82 38.91
CA GLY A 644 22.97 -25.61 37.78
C GLY A 644 23.49 -24.79 36.59
N ASP A 645 23.70 -23.48 36.79
CA ASP A 645 24.03 -22.52 35.73
C ASP A 645 22.94 -22.40 34.65
N ASP A 646 21.71 -22.83 34.95
CA ASP A 646 20.57 -22.73 34.03
C ASP A 646 19.93 -21.33 34.14
N HIS A 647 19.71 -20.71 32.96
CA HIS A 647 18.94 -19.48 32.90
C HIS A 647 17.44 -19.77 33.05
N VAL A 648 16.87 -19.26 34.15
CA VAL A 648 15.47 -19.54 34.50
C VAL A 648 14.50 -18.45 34.09
N GLY A 649 14.97 -17.40 33.41
CA GLY A 649 14.18 -16.21 33.10
C GLY A 649 13.87 -15.38 34.36
N GLY A 650 13.25 -14.25 34.20
CA GLY A 650 12.87 -13.39 35.32
C GLY A 650 11.39 -13.03 35.31
N ASN A 651 10.95 -12.44 36.42
CA ASN A 651 9.63 -11.88 36.54
C ASN A 651 9.54 -10.50 35.89
N TYR A 652 10.67 -9.83 35.71
CA TYR A 652 10.77 -8.50 35.12
C TYR A 652 11.82 -8.48 34.02
N ALA A 653 11.51 -7.80 32.91
CA ALA A 653 12.43 -7.56 31.81
C ALA A 653 12.25 -6.13 31.31
N ALA A 654 13.36 -5.41 31.16
CA ALA A 654 13.36 -4.07 30.59
C ALA A 654 14.51 -3.90 29.61
N ALA A 655 14.28 -3.09 28.56
CA ALA A 655 15.32 -2.70 27.61
C ALA A 655 15.08 -1.30 27.06
N LEU A 656 16.17 -0.63 26.74
CA LEU A 656 16.23 0.63 26.01
C LEU A 656 17.16 0.44 24.82
N SER A 657 16.67 0.73 23.63
CA SER A 657 17.39 0.56 22.37
C SER A 657 17.46 1.89 21.64
N ILE A 658 18.66 2.34 21.30
CA ILE A 658 18.89 3.55 20.51
C ILE A 658 19.52 3.10 19.20
N THR A 659 18.88 3.44 18.08
CA THR A 659 19.37 3.06 16.75
C THR A 659 19.42 4.28 15.85
N THR A 660 20.46 4.38 15.04
CA THR A 660 20.65 5.45 14.07
C THR A 660 20.92 4.85 12.69
N ASN A 661 20.05 5.10 11.72
CA ASN A 661 20.26 4.66 10.35
C ASN A 661 21.21 5.61 9.62
N LEU A 662 22.16 5.04 8.87
CA LEU A 662 23.22 5.75 8.18
C LEU A 662 23.06 5.61 6.65
N PRO A 663 22.13 6.34 6.01
CA PRO A 663 21.78 6.16 4.59
C PRO A 663 22.93 6.50 3.63
N TYR A 664 23.92 7.30 4.09
CA TYR A 664 25.07 7.69 3.28
C TYR A 664 26.14 6.60 3.08
N ILE A 665 26.07 5.49 3.82
CA ILE A 665 27.04 4.38 3.66
C ILE A 665 26.78 3.64 2.34
N ALA A 666 25.52 3.39 1.99
CA ALA A 666 25.16 2.72 0.75
C ALA A 666 23.98 3.39 0.02
N PRO A 667 24.08 4.67 -0.37
CA PRO A 667 22.95 5.46 -0.87
C PRO A 667 22.39 4.97 -2.22
N THR A 668 23.10 4.10 -2.91
CA THR A 668 22.68 3.53 -4.20
C THR A 668 21.99 2.17 -4.08
N LEU A 669 21.99 1.57 -2.89
CA LEU A 669 21.30 0.30 -2.64
C LEU A 669 19.91 0.59 -2.11
N GLN A 670 18.91 0.26 -2.92
CA GLN A 670 17.52 0.29 -2.47
C GLN A 670 17.23 -0.92 -1.60
N ASN A 671 16.31 -0.77 -0.64
CA ASN A 671 15.94 -1.81 0.31
C ASN A 671 17.12 -2.29 1.19
N PHE A 672 18.11 -1.42 1.40
CA PHE A 672 19.27 -1.69 2.23
C PHE A 672 19.40 -0.58 3.27
N GLU A 673 19.49 -0.97 4.54
CA GLU A 673 19.70 -0.07 5.65
C GLU A 673 20.95 -0.48 6.43
N PHE A 674 21.82 0.47 6.67
CA PHE A 674 22.92 0.33 7.60
C PHE A 674 22.62 1.12 8.85
N ASN A 675 22.72 0.49 10.01
CA ASN A 675 22.43 1.13 11.29
C ASN A 675 23.58 0.93 12.30
N TYR A 676 23.67 1.87 13.21
CA TYR A 676 24.47 1.77 14.41
C TYR A 676 23.54 1.80 15.63
N PHE A 677 23.86 1.02 16.66
CA PHE A 677 23.00 0.91 17.82
C PHE A 677 23.75 0.89 19.14
N LEU A 678 23.01 1.25 20.20
CA LEU A 678 23.37 1.13 21.60
C LEU A 678 22.17 0.61 22.35
N ASP A 679 22.30 -0.57 22.95
CA ASP A 679 21.22 -1.26 23.64
C ASP A 679 21.58 -1.45 25.12
N PHE A 680 20.59 -1.25 25.95
CA PHE A 680 20.62 -1.46 27.39
C PHE A 680 19.50 -2.43 27.76
N GLY A 681 19.76 -3.39 28.64
CA GLY A 681 18.71 -4.31 29.07
C GLY A 681 19.04 -5.10 30.30
N ASN A 682 18.00 -5.59 30.95
CA ASN A 682 18.12 -6.48 32.10
C ASN A 682 16.90 -7.39 32.21
N VAL A 683 17.12 -8.54 32.81
CA VAL A 683 16.09 -9.49 33.27
C VAL A 683 16.38 -9.79 34.73
N TRP A 684 15.38 -9.68 35.62
CA TRP A 684 15.56 -9.86 37.06
C TRP A 684 14.26 -10.32 37.73
N GLY A 685 14.39 -10.67 38.98
CA GLY A 685 13.31 -11.12 39.84
C GLY A 685 12.93 -12.58 39.50
N ALA A 686 13.13 -13.46 40.46
CA ALA A 686 12.57 -14.80 40.43
C ALA A 686 12.02 -15.10 41.82
N ASP A 687 10.86 -15.72 41.88
CA ASP A 687 10.20 -16.04 43.14
C ASP A 687 10.94 -17.14 43.89
N TYR A 688 11.57 -18.02 43.16
CA TYR A 688 12.31 -19.14 43.71
C TYR A 688 13.76 -18.79 43.99
N ARG A 689 14.21 -19.02 45.22
CA ARG A 689 15.59 -18.80 45.67
C ARG A 689 16.16 -20.08 46.30
N ALA A 690 17.11 -20.71 45.61
CA ALA A 690 17.96 -21.75 46.18
C ALA A 690 19.28 -21.16 46.72
N SER A 691 20.03 -21.93 47.50
CA SER A 691 21.43 -21.66 47.73
C SER A 691 22.19 -21.59 46.42
N ASN A 692 22.99 -20.56 46.17
CA ASN A 692 23.73 -20.26 44.95
C ASN A 692 22.87 -19.73 43.75
N PHE A 693 21.68 -19.21 44.00
CA PHE A 693 20.86 -18.56 43.00
C PHE A 693 21.33 -17.12 42.78
N ASP A 694 21.72 -16.77 41.56
CA ASP A 694 22.14 -15.42 41.20
C ASP A 694 21.01 -14.65 40.49
N ASP A 695 20.30 -13.82 41.27
CA ASP A 695 19.29 -12.88 40.77
C ASP A 695 19.79 -11.44 41.00
N SER A 696 21.06 -11.19 40.85
CA SER A 696 21.59 -9.83 41.02
C SER A 696 21.14 -8.92 39.87
N ASN A 697 20.59 -7.76 40.25
CA ASN A 697 20.19 -6.75 39.30
C ASN A 697 21.43 -6.15 38.60
N PHE A 698 21.64 -6.49 37.32
CA PHE A 698 22.83 -6.09 36.58
C PHE A 698 22.46 -5.61 35.19
N LEU A 699 22.82 -4.37 34.86
CA LEU A 699 22.54 -3.79 33.55
C LEU A 699 23.51 -4.36 32.52
N ARG A 700 22.98 -4.93 31.46
CA ARG A 700 23.73 -5.35 30.26
C ARG A 700 23.71 -4.22 29.23
N VAL A 701 24.85 -4.01 28.62
CA VAL A 701 25.01 -2.96 27.58
C VAL A 701 25.74 -3.54 26.39
N SER A 702 25.18 -3.35 25.22
CA SER A 702 25.82 -3.70 23.96
C SER A 702 25.74 -2.58 22.94
N THR A 703 26.72 -2.55 22.06
CA THR A 703 26.78 -1.62 20.94
C THR A 703 27.23 -2.38 19.69
N GLY A 704 26.92 -1.83 18.51
CA GLY A 704 27.29 -2.48 17.29
C GLY A 704 26.72 -1.84 16.04
N ALA A 705 26.91 -2.52 14.93
CA ALA A 705 26.41 -2.13 13.63
C ALA A 705 25.55 -3.23 13.02
N GLY A 706 24.48 -2.83 12.34
CA GLY A 706 23.56 -3.74 11.69
C GLY A 706 23.35 -3.40 10.22
N ILE A 707 23.04 -4.43 9.46
CA ILE A 707 22.61 -4.35 8.06
C ILE A 707 21.22 -5.01 7.98
N GLU A 708 20.28 -4.28 7.45
CA GLU A 708 18.96 -4.81 7.06
C GLU A 708 18.81 -4.70 5.55
N TRP A 709 18.68 -5.83 4.88
CA TRP A 709 18.59 -5.88 3.42
C TRP A 709 17.42 -6.74 2.98
N TRP A 710 16.46 -6.11 2.30
CA TRP A 710 15.31 -6.81 1.71
C TRP A 710 15.70 -7.43 0.39
N THR A 711 15.99 -8.72 0.42
CA THR A 711 16.35 -9.51 -0.77
C THR A 711 15.12 -10.16 -1.40
N PRO A 712 15.18 -10.61 -2.66
CA PRO A 712 14.10 -11.37 -3.29
C PRO A 712 13.72 -12.68 -2.59
N VAL A 713 14.64 -13.24 -1.80
CA VAL A 713 14.42 -14.48 -1.04
C VAL A 713 13.99 -14.23 0.41
N GLY A 714 13.80 -12.96 0.78
CA GLY A 714 13.40 -12.54 2.11
C GLY A 714 14.38 -11.54 2.76
N PRO A 715 14.04 -11.04 3.94
CA PRO A 715 14.91 -10.11 4.66
C PRO A 715 16.19 -10.81 5.12
N LEU A 716 17.31 -10.15 4.91
CA LEU A 716 18.62 -10.51 5.47
C LEU A 716 19.00 -9.48 6.53
N ASN A 717 19.16 -9.94 7.76
CA ASN A 717 19.63 -9.13 8.87
C ASN A 717 21.01 -9.64 9.30
N LEU A 718 21.97 -8.76 9.34
CA LEU A 718 23.33 -9.03 9.85
C LEU A 718 23.61 -8.03 10.96
N THR A 719 24.10 -8.50 12.10
CA THR A 719 24.44 -7.64 13.23
C THR A 719 25.80 -8.04 13.80
N LEU A 720 26.69 -7.07 13.89
CA LEU A 720 27.96 -7.19 14.60
C LEU A 720 27.83 -6.41 15.89
N SER A 721 27.99 -7.11 17.02
CA SER A 721 27.78 -6.58 18.37
C SER A 721 29.03 -6.72 19.20
N HIS A 722 29.19 -5.79 20.14
CA HIS A 722 30.18 -5.85 21.19
C HIS A 722 29.52 -5.57 22.55
N ALA A 723 29.75 -6.45 23.52
CA ALA A 723 29.25 -6.23 24.88
C ALA A 723 30.14 -5.23 25.60
N LEU A 724 29.59 -4.08 25.94
CA LEU A 724 30.25 -3.10 26.80
C LEU A 724 30.17 -3.52 28.28
N GLN A 725 29.07 -4.20 28.65
CA GLN A 725 28.84 -4.68 30.00
C GLN A 725 28.03 -5.98 29.96
N LYS A 726 28.57 -7.07 30.53
CA LYS A 726 27.94 -8.37 30.68
C LYS A 726 28.40 -9.13 31.89
N LYS A 727 27.62 -10.09 32.42
CA LYS A 727 28.05 -11.05 33.41
C LYS A 727 28.79 -12.22 32.75
N SER A 728 29.54 -12.98 33.56
CA SER A 728 30.22 -14.21 33.10
C SER A 728 29.24 -15.31 32.68
N THR A 729 28.05 -15.33 33.28
CA THR A 729 26.98 -16.28 33.00
C THR A 729 26.16 -15.92 31.75
N ASP A 730 26.27 -14.67 31.24
CA ASP A 730 25.51 -14.26 30.07
C ASP A 730 26.08 -14.89 28.79
N GLU A 731 25.20 -15.45 27.93
CA GLU A 731 25.59 -15.91 26.59
C GLU A 731 25.54 -14.74 25.61
N PHE A 732 26.70 -14.45 24.99
CA PHE A 732 26.85 -13.34 24.07
C PHE A 732 27.28 -13.85 22.69
N GLU A 733 26.56 -13.42 21.64
CA GLU A 733 26.80 -13.73 20.23
C GLU A 733 27.22 -12.43 19.51
N GLY A 734 28.53 -12.23 19.35
CA GLY A 734 29.07 -11.01 18.71
C GLY A 734 28.67 -10.86 17.25
N PHE A 735 28.32 -11.94 16.58
CA PHE A 735 27.76 -11.93 15.23
C PHE A 735 26.40 -12.62 15.22
N GLN A 736 25.39 -11.91 14.78
CA GLN A 736 24.04 -12.42 14.63
C GLN A 736 23.59 -12.27 13.18
N PHE A 737 22.97 -13.29 12.63
CA PHE A 737 22.42 -13.25 11.31
C PHE A 737 21.05 -13.92 11.27
N ASN A 738 20.23 -13.44 10.32
CA ASN A 738 18.95 -14.05 10.00
C ASN A 738 18.67 -13.80 8.51
N ILE A 739 18.33 -14.84 7.78
CA ILE A 739 17.91 -14.77 6.38
C ILE A 739 16.58 -15.51 6.19
N GLY A 740 15.67 -14.92 5.43
CA GLY A 740 14.34 -15.44 5.21
C GLY A 740 13.32 -14.97 6.26
N THR A 741 12.15 -15.57 6.25
CA THR A 741 11.09 -15.28 7.22
C THR A 741 11.23 -16.22 8.41
N THR A 742 11.55 -15.66 9.58
CA THR A 742 11.46 -16.37 10.86
C THR A 742 10.09 -16.07 11.49
N PHE A 743 9.39 -17.08 11.93
CA PHE A 743 8.06 -17.00 12.54
C PHE A 743 8.14 -16.82 14.05
#